data_78ac3a887cf397e460b915c6b8b6dadd
#
_entry.id   78ac3a887cf397e460b915c6b8b6dadd
#
_cell.length_a   1.000
_cell.length_b   1.000
_cell.length_c   1.000
_cell.angle_alpha   90.00
_cell.angle_beta   90.00
_cell.angle_gamma   90.00
#
_symmetry.space_group_name_H-M   'P 1'
#
loop_
_entity.id
_entity.type
_entity.pdbx_description
1 polymer ?
#
loop_
_entity_poly.entity_id
_entity_poly.type
_entity_poly.pdbx_seq_one_letter_code
_entity_poly.pdbx_strand_id
1 'polypeptide(L)'
;MSEKKKGVAGEADMNKDYSAESIQVLEGLEAVRKRPAMYIGDVSEKGLHHLVYEVVDNSIDEALAGHCSQIDVTINEDNSVTVVDDGRGIPVDMHEKEGKSALEVVMTVLHAGGKFDKDSYKVSGGLHGVGVSVVNGLSADLKAEVHRDGNVYVQTYQKGIPAGPIETVGKTDKTGTIITFKPDKSIFTVTEYKYEILASRLRELAFLNKGIRLNIEDLREKEENGNGDSAENGNGNGFRHDEFYSEEGLKEFVAFLDATREKLIEDSIHIETEKNDVPVEIALQYNTSFSENVHSYVNNINTIEGGTHLSGFRRGLTRTLKTYAEKSGMLAKLKFDISGDDFREGLTAIISVKVAEPQFEGQTKTKLGNSDIMGVVDQAVSSSLAHYLEEHPKDAKQIVSKVILAATARHAARKARELVQRKNVLSGAGLPGKLADCSEKDPALTEIYLVEGDSAGGTAKQGRDRAFQAIMPLRGKILNVEKAMAHKIYENEEIKNIFTALGVKMGTEEDSKALNLEGLRYHKIIIMTDADVDGSHIATLIMTFFFRYMNDLIMNGYLYIATPPLYLVRKGKNERYCWSEEEREAFVKEVGDGKETGIHVQRYKGLGEMNAEQLWDTTMNPEYRTLRQVSIDSAAEADRIFSMLMGDEVPPRREFIEKHAKYANIDA
;
A
#
# COMPACT_ATOMS: atom_id res chain seq x y z
N MET A 1 -51.70 -46.00 -31.00
CA MET A 1 -50.85 -44.98 -31.53
C MET A 1 -50.42 -44.14 -30.36
N SER A 2 -49.24 -44.35 -29.86
CA SER A 2 -48.72 -43.82 -28.60
C SER A 2 -47.80 -42.59 -28.83
N GLU A 3 -48.22 -41.46 -28.34
CA GLU A 3 -47.35 -40.26 -28.26
C GLU A 3 -46.39 -40.37 -27.06
N LYS A 4 -45.11 -40.38 -27.34
CA LYS A 4 -44.07 -40.27 -26.35
C LYS A 4 -43.92 -38.81 -25.94
N LYS A 5 -44.32 -38.43 -24.74
CA LYS A 5 -43.93 -37.19 -24.06
C LYS A 5 -42.46 -37.28 -23.66
N LYS A 6 -41.66 -36.36 -24.21
CA LYS A 6 -40.31 -36.07 -23.71
C LYS A 6 -40.44 -35.36 -22.36
N GLY A 7 -39.82 -35.91 -21.31
CA GLY A 7 -39.73 -35.28 -20.02
C GLY A 7 -38.81 -34.07 -20.07
N VAL A 8 -39.28 -32.98 -19.49
CA VAL A 8 -38.54 -31.77 -19.17
C VAL A 8 -37.65 -32.08 -17.95
N ALA A 9 -36.36 -31.84 -18.09
CA ALA A 9 -35.39 -31.95 -17.00
C ALA A 9 -35.71 -30.93 -15.90
N GLY A 10 -35.59 -31.39 -14.65
CA GLY A 10 -36.07 -30.72 -13.47
C GLY A 10 -35.53 -29.31 -13.24
N GLU A 11 -36.43 -28.43 -12.85
CA GLU A 11 -36.17 -27.22 -12.13
C GLU A 11 -35.49 -27.59 -10.80
N ALA A 12 -34.25 -27.13 -10.63
CA ALA A 12 -33.50 -27.25 -9.36
C ALA A 12 -34.22 -26.43 -8.28
N ASP A 13 -34.49 -27.10 -7.20
CA ASP A 13 -35.14 -26.70 -5.96
C ASP A 13 -34.55 -25.36 -5.41
N MET A 14 -35.16 -24.23 -5.75
CA MET A 14 -34.79 -22.89 -5.29
C MET A 14 -35.60 -22.41 -4.08
N ASN A 15 -36.15 -23.32 -3.28
CA ASN A 15 -36.85 -23.00 -2.04
C ASN A 15 -36.27 -23.84 -0.87
N LYS A 16 -35.05 -23.53 -0.44
CA LYS A 16 -34.70 -23.82 0.94
C LYS A 16 -35.34 -22.71 1.78
N ASP A 17 -36.40 -23.05 2.51
CA ASP A 17 -37.04 -22.15 3.46
C ASP A 17 -35.96 -21.57 4.41
N TYR A 18 -35.88 -20.23 4.47
CA TYR A 18 -35.04 -19.51 5.42
C TYR A 18 -35.70 -19.69 6.81
N SER A 19 -35.25 -20.72 7.54
CA SER A 19 -35.76 -21.09 8.86
C SER A 19 -34.64 -20.89 9.92
N ALA A 20 -35.02 -20.98 11.18
CA ALA A 20 -34.05 -20.89 12.28
C ALA A 20 -32.92 -21.94 12.15
N GLU A 21 -33.18 -23.08 11.53
CA GLU A 21 -32.18 -24.13 11.26
C GLU A 21 -31.13 -23.71 10.20
N SER A 22 -31.43 -22.71 9.38
CA SER A 22 -30.47 -22.16 8.42
C SER A 22 -29.49 -21.16 9.03
N ILE A 23 -29.72 -20.71 10.27
CA ILE A 23 -28.86 -19.82 11.02
C ILE A 23 -27.73 -20.64 11.64
N GLN A 24 -26.49 -20.50 11.10
CA GLN A 24 -25.29 -21.13 11.64
C GLN A 24 -24.62 -20.17 12.63
N VAL A 25 -24.41 -20.63 13.86
CA VAL A 25 -23.55 -19.94 14.83
C VAL A 25 -22.14 -20.52 14.68
N LEU A 26 -21.20 -19.67 14.34
CA LEU A 26 -19.79 -20.03 14.24
C LEU A 26 -19.09 -19.63 15.53
N GLU A 27 -18.38 -20.55 16.15
CA GLU A 27 -17.66 -20.30 17.40
C GLU A 27 -16.15 -20.21 17.17
N GLY A 28 -15.49 -19.29 17.89
CA GLY A 28 -14.04 -19.18 17.94
C GLY A 28 -13.38 -18.98 16.58
N LEU A 29 -12.30 -19.71 16.34
CA LEU A 29 -11.46 -19.58 15.13
C LEU A 29 -12.10 -20.17 13.87
N GLU A 30 -13.18 -20.94 13.98
CA GLU A 30 -13.95 -21.40 12.81
C GLU A 30 -14.56 -20.22 12.05
N ALA A 31 -15.05 -19.20 12.77
CA ALA A 31 -15.56 -17.96 12.18
C ALA A 31 -14.47 -17.23 11.36
N VAL A 32 -13.25 -17.18 11.89
CA VAL A 32 -12.08 -16.58 11.23
C VAL A 32 -11.77 -17.32 9.92
N ARG A 33 -11.69 -18.64 9.96
CA ARG A 33 -11.40 -19.47 8.78
C ARG A 33 -12.49 -19.37 7.69
N LYS A 34 -13.74 -19.20 8.09
CA LYS A 34 -14.89 -19.09 7.15
C LYS A 34 -14.99 -17.71 6.52
N ARG A 35 -14.56 -16.65 7.22
CA ARG A 35 -14.62 -15.25 6.77
C ARG A 35 -13.31 -14.51 7.06
N PRO A 36 -12.17 -14.97 6.51
CA PRO A 36 -10.85 -14.43 6.85
C PRO A 36 -10.73 -12.94 6.51
N ALA A 37 -11.32 -12.50 5.39
CA ALA A 37 -11.29 -11.10 4.97
C ALA A 37 -11.90 -10.11 5.98
N MET A 38 -12.78 -10.55 6.88
CA MET A 38 -13.30 -9.70 7.96
C MET A 38 -12.23 -9.33 8.99
N TYR A 39 -11.16 -10.14 9.13
CA TYR A 39 -10.12 -9.97 10.14
C TYR A 39 -8.81 -9.43 9.57
N ILE A 40 -8.45 -9.83 8.34
CA ILE A 40 -7.18 -9.47 7.69
C ILE A 40 -7.34 -8.63 6.41
N GLY A 41 -8.57 -8.21 6.07
CA GLY A 41 -8.88 -7.38 4.93
C GLY A 41 -9.07 -8.16 3.62
N ASP A 42 -8.15 -9.04 3.25
CA ASP A 42 -8.25 -9.90 2.07
C ASP A 42 -7.52 -11.25 2.28
N VAL A 43 -7.53 -12.11 1.28
CA VAL A 43 -6.82 -13.41 1.30
C VAL A 43 -5.76 -13.50 0.20
N SER A 44 -5.39 -12.36 -0.36
CA SER A 44 -4.32 -12.22 -1.36
C SER A 44 -2.97 -11.90 -0.69
N GLU A 45 -2.03 -11.37 -1.45
CA GLU A 45 -0.70 -10.96 -0.99
C GLU A 45 -0.76 -10.02 0.23
N LYS A 46 -1.67 -9.05 0.24
CA LYS A 46 -1.81 -8.09 1.35
C LYS A 46 -2.22 -8.77 2.65
N GLY A 47 -3.27 -9.61 2.60
CA GLY A 47 -3.73 -10.36 3.77
C GLY A 47 -2.70 -11.38 4.27
N LEU A 48 -1.90 -11.97 3.36
CA LEU A 48 -0.81 -12.86 3.71
C LEU A 48 0.25 -12.14 4.57
N HIS A 49 0.75 -10.97 4.11
CA HIS A 49 1.75 -10.19 4.85
C HIS A 49 1.20 -9.63 6.16
N HIS A 50 -0.11 -9.37 6.23
CA HIS A 50 -0.76 -8.91 7.46
C HIS A 50 -0.63 -9.90 8.61
N LEU A 51 -0.54 -11.22 8.35
CA LEU A 51 -0.26 -12.21 9.40
C LEU A 51 1.07 -11.94 10.11
N VAL A 52 2.11 -11.56 9.37
CA VAL A 52 3.42 -11.21 9.95
C VAL A 52 3.30 -9.93 10.76
N TYR A 53 2.58 -8.93 10.25
CA TYR A 53 2.36 -7.66 10.94
C TYR A 53 1.68 -7.85 12.30
N GLU A 54 0.66 -8.71 12.39
CA GLU A 54 -0.02 -8.98 13.66
C GLU A 54 0.89 -9.62 14.71
N VAL A 55 1.86 -10.45 14.30
CA VAL A 55 2.83 -11.03 15.23
C VAL A 55 3.89 -10.00 15.63
N VAL A 56 4.45 -9.27 14.67
CA VAL A 56 5.45 -8.21 14.92
C VAL A 56 4.86 -7.10 15.77
N ASP A 57 3.62 -6.66 15.53
CA ASP A 57 2.95 -5.62 16.32
C ASP A 57 2.78 -6.04 17.80
N ASN A 58 2.67 -7.35 18.09
CA ASN A 58 2.68 -7.82 19.49
C ASN A 58 4.04 -7.63 20.14
N SER A 59 5.13 -7.90 19.43
CA SER A 59 6.48 -7.67 19.91
C SER A 59 6.79 -6.17 20.06
N ILE A 60 6.28 -5.33 19.16
CA ILE A 60 6.33 -3.86 19.27
C ILE A 60 5.54 -3.35 20.49
N ASP A 61 4.41 -3.96 20.83
CA ASP A 61 3.67 -3.60 22.03
C ASP A 61 4.46 -3.92 23.31
N GLU A 62 5.24 -5.01 23.35
CA GLU A 62 6.22 -5.29 24.42
C GLU A 62 7.31 -4.22 24.48
N ALA A 63 7.77 -3.74 23.32
CA ALA A 63 8.76 -2.67 23.26
C ALA A 63 8.18 -1.32 23.72
N LEU A 64 6.95 -0.98 23.37
CA LEU A 64 6.25 0.20 23.88
C LEU A 64 6.03 0.14 25.40
N ALA A 65 5.88 -1.06 25.94
CA ALA A 65 5.83 -1.29 27.39
C ALA A 65 7.22 -1.26 28.06
N GLY A 66 8.31 -1.10 27.30
CA GLY A 66 9.68 -1.00 27.78
C GLY A 66 10.36 -2.36 28.08
N HIS A 67 9.84 -3.45 27.52
CA HIS A 67 10.31 -4.79 27.82
C HIS A 67 10.96 -5.54 26.65
N CYS A 68 10.97 -4.96 25.45
CA CYS A 68 11.57 -5.56 24.27
C CYS A 68 12.54 -4.55 23.61
N SER A 69 13.70 -5.02 23.18
CA SER A 69 14.75 -4.23 22.54
C SER A 69 15.16 -4.76 21.16
N GLN A 70 14.85 -6.03 20.89
CA GLN A 70 15.18 -6.68 19.62
C GLN A 70 14.05 -7.57 19.13
N ILE A 71 13.78 -7.50 17.82
CA ILE A 71 12.80 -8.33 17.13
C ILE A 71 13.47 -8.87 15.86
N ASP A 72 13.46 -10.20 15.71
CA ASP A 72 14.03 -10.90 14.57
C ASP A 72 12.92 -11.58 13.77
N VAL A 73 12.87 -11.34 12.46
CA VAL A 73 11.90 -11.94 11.54
C VAL A 73 12.66 -12.79 10.52
N THR A 74 12.31 -14.06 10.41
CA THR A 74 12.94 -14.98 9.46
C THR A 74 11.90 -15.59 8.53
N ILE A 75 12.12 -15.47 7.22
CA ILE A 75 11.38 -16.22 6.21
C ILE A 75 12.15 -17.53 6.01
N ASN A 76 11.55 -18.65 6.43
CA ASN A 76 12.19 -19.96 6.39
C ASN A 76 12.17 -20.58 4.98
N GLU A 77 13.02 -21.58 4.73
CA GLU A 77 13.13 -22.30 3.45
C GLU A 77 11.79 -22.87 2.97
N ASP A 78 10.93 -23.31 3.88
CA ASP A 78 9.61 -23.88 3.59
C ASP A 78 8.49 -22.81 3.47
N ASN A 79 8.90 -21.54 3.43
CA ASN A 79 8.03 -20.37 3.37
C ASN A 79 7.09 -20.22 4.58
N SER A 80 7.47 -20.77 5.74
CA SER A 80 6.95 -20.35 7.04
C SER A 80 7.68 -19.08 7.51
N VAL A 81 7.10 -18.36 8.48
CA VAL A 81 7.75 -17.19 9.09
C VAL A 81 7.95 -17.43 10.57
N THR A 82 9.13 -17.07 11.05
CA THR A 82 9.46 -17.06 12.48
C THR A 82 9.67 -15.63 12.93
N VAL A 83 8.99 -15.22 14.02
CA VAL A 83 9.19 -13.94 14.69
C VAL A 83 9.68 -14.23 16.11
N VAL A 84 10.79 -13.60 16.49
CA VAL A 84 11.42 -13.74 17.81
C VAL A 84 11.47 -12.36 18.46
N ASP A 85 11.07 -12.25 19.71
CA ASP A 85 11.28 -11.06 20.53
C ASP A 85 11.98 -11.40 21.85
N ASP A 86 12.63 -10.41 22.45
CA ASP A 86 13.28 -10.48 23.76
C ASP A 86 12.39 -9.89 24.88
N GLY A 87 11.07 -9.85 24.67
CA GLY A 87 10.08 -9.34 25.62
C GLY A 87 9.93 -10.20 26.88
N ARG A 88 8.85 -9.95 27.65
CA ARG A 88 8.56 -10.71 28.91
C ARG A 88 8.15 -12.16 28.68
N GLY A 89 7.80 -12.52 27.46
CA GLY A 89 7.15 -13.80 27.13
C GLY A 89 5.66 -13.82 27.50
N ILE A 90 4.83 -14.42 26.64
CA ILE A 90 3.40 -14.59 26.90
C ILE A 90 3.20 -15.36 28.22
N PRO A 91 2.26 -14.98 29.12
CA PRO A 91 1.95 -15.74 30.31
C PRO A 91 1.57 -17.20 30.00
N VAL A 92 2.04 -18.13 30.81
CA VAL A 92 1.84 -19.59 30.64
C VAL A 92 1.04 -20.24 31.74
N ASP A 93 0.76 -19.48 32.80
CA ASP A 93 -0.03 -19.95 33.97
C ASP A 93 -1.45 -20.33 33.53
N MET A 94 -2.10 -21.16 34.37
CA MET A 94 -3.48 -21.59 34.15
C MET A 94 -4.45 -20.42 34.33
N HIS A 95 -5.24 -20.14 33.29
CA HIS A 95 -6.31 -19.15 33.34
C HIS A 95 -7.53 -19.75 34.06
N GLU A 96 -7.84 -19.27 35.26
CA GLU A 96 -8.84 -19.89 36.16
C GLU A 96 -10.23 -20.07 35.52
N LYS A 97 -10.69 -19.12 34.69
CA LYS A 97 -12.03 -19.17 34.07
C LYS A 97 -12.11 -20.13 32.89
N GLU A 98 -11.03 -20.22 32.10
CA GLU A 98 -11.00 -21.01 30.87
C GLU A 98 -10.49 -22.45 31.11
N GLY A 99 -9.82 -22.72 32.24
CA GLY A 99 -9.23 -24.01 32.52
C GLY A 99 -8.11 -24.44 31.57
N LYS A 100 -7.49 -23.46 30.91
CA LYS A 100 -6.42 -23.61 29.93
C LYS A 100 -5.24 -22.73 30.31
N SER A 101 -4.05 -22.97 29.74
CA SER A 101 -2.93 -22.05 29.91
C SER A 101 -3.26 -20.68 29.29
N ALA A 102 -2.72 -19.60 29.86
CA ALA A 102 -2.92 -18.26 29.32
C ALA A 102 -2.41 -18.18 27.87
N LEU A 103 -1.31 -18.87 27.54
CA LEU A 103 -0.83 -19.01 26.15
C LEU A 103 -1.92 -19.60 25.24
N GLU A 104 -2.53 -20.75 25.64
CA GLU A 104 -3.58 -21.36 24.82
C GLU A 104 -4.80 -20.46 24.68
N VAL A 105 -5.18 -19.73 25.74
CA VAL A 105 -6.29 -18.75 25.69
C VAL A 105 -5.99 -17.66 24.66
N VAL A 106 -4.81 -17.04 24.71
CA VAL A 106 -4.40 -15.98 23.78
C VAL A 106 -4.35 -16.48 22.32
N MET A 107 -3.95 -17.75 22.12
CA MET A 107 -3.80 -18.33 20.78
C MET A 107 -5.12 -18.86 20.19
N THR A 108 -6.14 -19.17 21.01
CA THR A 108 -7.35 -19.87 20.55
C THR A 108 -8.66 -19.13 20.80
N VAL A 109 -8.68 -18.15 21.69
CA VAL A 109 -9.89 -17.42 22.07
C VAL A 109 -9.85 -16.03 21.48
N LEU A 110 -10.88 -15.66 20.73
CA LEU A 110 -11.04 -14.29 20.22
C LEU A 110 -11.39 -13.34 21.37
N HIS A 111 -10.89 -12.11 21.29
CA HIS A 111 -11.08 -11.08 22.32
C HIS A 111 -10.50 -11.46 23.68
N ALA A 112 -9.39 -12.20 23.67
CA ALA A 112 -8.61 -12.52 24.86
C ALA A 112 -7.20 -11.92 24.76
N GLY A 113 -6.68 -11.40 25.87
CA GLY A 113 -5.31 -10.88 25.94
C GLY A 113 -5.08 -9.89 27.06
N GLY A 114 -3.82 -9.72 27.47
CA GLY A 114 -3.39 -8.82 28.54
C GLY A 114 -3.53 -7.32 28.21
N LYS A 115 -3.77 -6.97 26.93
CA LYS A 115 -3.90 -5.58 26.46
C LYS A 115 -5.21 -4.90 26.88
N PHE A 116 -6.16 -5.64 27.43
CA PHE A 116 -7.36 -5.08 28.08
C PHE A 116 -7.07 -4.55 29.50
N ASP A 117 -5.91 -4.89 30.07
CA ASP A 117 -5.48 -4.41 31.37
C ASP A 117 -4.55 -3.20 31.18
N LYS A 118 -5.01 -2.02 31.61
CA LYS A 118 -4.28 -0.74 31.48
C LYS A 118 -3.03 -0.65 32.36
N ASP A 119 -2.96 -1.46 33.41
CA ASP A 119 -1.78 -1.50 34.28
C ASP A 119 -0.62 -2.22 33.59
N SER A 120 -0.94 -3.18 32.72
CA SER A 120 0.05 -3.95 31.94
C SER A 120 0.48 -3.26 30.65
N TYR A 121 -0.44 -2.55 29.96
CA TYR A 121 -0.15 -1.81 28.71
C TYR A 121 -0.87 -0.47 28.70
N LYS A 122 -0.14 0.63 28.94
CA LYS A 122 -0.71 1.99 28.87
C LYS A 122 -1.10 2.39 27.45
N VAL A 123 -0.34 1.91 26.48
CA VAL A 123 -0.53 2.15 25.04
C VAL A 123 -0.24 0.84 24.31
N SER A 124 -1.09 0.45 23.37
CA SER A 124 -0.85 -0.70 22.49
C SER A 124 -1.45 -0.46 21.11
N GLY A 125 -0.87 -1.07 20.09
CA GLY A 125 -1.44 -1.15 18.74
C GLY A 125 -2.53 -2.23 18.64
N GLY A 126 -2.37 -3.30 19.39
CA GLY A 126 -3.35 -4.41 19.48
C GLY A 126 -4.51 -4.07 20.41
N LEU A 127 -5.67 -3.70 19.86
CA LEU A 127 -6.84 -3.24 20.63
C LEU A 127 -7.89 -4.31 20.88
N HIS A 128 -8.00 -5.28 19.98
CA HIS A 128 -9.16 -6.19 19.95
C HIS A 128 -8.89 -7.57 20.54
N GLY A 129 -7.61 -7.88 20.89
CA GLY A 129 -7.22 -9.19 21.42
C GLY A 129 -7.50 -10.34 20.45
N VAL A 130 -7.34 -10.10 19.15
CA VAL A 130 -7.63 -11.09 18.10
C VAL A 130 -6.44 -11.41 17.19
N GLY A 131 -5.41 -10.56 17.12
CA GLY A 131 -4.35 -10.64 16.11
C GLY A 131 -3.69 -12.02 16.03
N VAL A 132 -3.04 -12.46 17.11
CA VAL A 132 -2.31 -13.74 17.10
C VAL A 132 -3.24 -14.96 17.01
N SER A 133 -4.45 -14.89 17.55
CA SER A 133 -5.44 -15.97 17.41
C SER A 133 -5.94 -16.07 15.96
N VAL A 134 -6.08 -14.95 15.26
CA VAL A 134 -6.37 -14.91 13.81
C VAL A 134 -5.23 -15.54 13.02
N VAL A 135 -3.97 -15.18 13.32
CA VAL A 135 -2.79 -15.81 12.68
C VAL A 135 -2.83 -17.33 12.87
N ASN A 136 -3.08 -17.79 14.09
CA ASN A 136 -3.21 -19.21 14.40
C ASN A 136 -4.34 -19.88 13.60
N GLY A 137 -5.53 -19.27 13.57
CA GLY A 137 -6.68 -19.77 12.83
C GLY A 137 -6.46 -19.86 11.31
N LEU A 138 -5.64 -18.97 10.74
CA LEU A 138 -5.36 -18.90 9.29
C LEU A 138 -4.07 -19.63 8.90
N SER A 139 -3.34 -20.23 9.86
CA SER A 139 -2.15 -21.02 9.61
C SER A 139 -2.48 -22.51 9.48
N ALA A 140 -1.77 -23.21 8.60
CA ALA A 140 -1.80 -24.67 8.54
C ALA A 140 -1.18 -25.27 9.80
N ASP A 141 -0.01 -24.76 10.17
CA ASP A 141 0.74 -25.14 11.36
C ASP A 141 1.25 -23.87 12.04
N LEU A 142 1.21 -23.86 13.37
CA LEU A 142 1.80 -22.80 14.20
C LEU A 142 2.48 -23.41 15.43
N LYS A 143 3.67 -22.91 15.76
CA LYS A 143 4.42 -23.22 16.98
C LYS A 143 4.61 -21.93 17.77
N ALA A 144 4.17 -21.93 19.03
CA ALA A 144 4.51 -20.89 20.00
C ALA A 144 5.51 -21.45 21.00
N GLU A 145 6.65 -20.75 21.15
CA GLU A 145 7.68 -21.05 22.12
C GLU A 145 7.84 -19.82 23.02
N VAL A 146 7.79 -20.01 24.32
CA VAL A 146 7.83 -18.92 25.30
C VAL A 146 8.95 -19.17 26.28
N HIS A 147 9.83 -18.20 26.42
CA HIS A 147 10.91 -18.16 27.39
C HIS A 147 10.47 -17.29 28.57
N ARG A 148 10.16 -17.92 29.71
CA ARG A 148 9.64 -17.23 30.88
C ARG A 148 9.93 -17.99 32.17
N ASP A 149 10.19 -17.24 33.23
CA ASP A 149 10.40 -17.77 34.59
C ASP A 149 11.42 -18.93 34.66
N GLY A 150 12.50 -18.80 33.89
CA GLY A 150 13.62 -19.73 33.82
C GLY A 150 13.33 -21.01 33.03
N ASN A 151 12.21 -21.09 32.31
CA ASN A 151 11.81 -22.26 31.54
C ASN A 151 11.51 -21.89 30.07
N VAL A 152 11.59 -22.92 29.23
CA VAL A 152 11.13 -22.85 27.82
C VAL A 152 9.86 -23.68 27.71
N TYR A 153 8.80 -23.02 27.30
CA TYR A 153 7.48 -23.63 27.11
C TYR A 153 7.17 -23.67 25.61
N VAL A 154 6.57 -24.76 25.15
CA VAL A 154 6.19 -24.93 23.74
C VAL A 154 4.76 -25.46 23.66
N GLN A 155 4.00 -24.89 22.73
CA GLN A 155 2.71 -25.43 22.31
C GLN A 155 2.58 -25.30 20.78
N THR A 156 2.03 -26.34 20.16
CA THR A 156 1.84 -26.39 18.70
C THR A 156 0.36 -26.45 18.35
N TYR A 157 0.03 -25.91 17.19
CA TYR A 157 -1.35 -25.78 16.71
C TYR A 157 -1.43 -26.17 15.26
N GLN A 158 -2.58 -26.75 14.88
CA GLN A 158 -2.92 -27.03 13.48
C GLN A 158 -4.26 -26.39 13.16
N LYS A 159 -4.27 -25.46 12.21
CA LYS A 159 -5.48 -24.73 11.80
C LYS A 159 -6.26 -24.11 12.96
N GLY A 160 -5.51 -23.57 13.94
CA GLY A 160 -6.06 -22.95 15.13
C GLY A 160 -6.38 -23.90 16.29
N ILE A 161 -6.23 -25.21 16.09
CA ILE A 161 -6.53 -26.23 17.12
C ILE A 161 -5.22 -26.67 17.79
N PRO A 162 -5.12 -26.67 19.14
CA PRO A 162 -3.96 -27.19 19.85
C PRO A 162 -3.71 -28.66 19.48
N ALA A 163 -2.48 -29.01 19.16
CA ALA A 163 -2.08 -30.41 18.91
C ALA A 163 -1.85 -31.20 20.21
N GLY A 164 -1.66 -30.47 21.31
CA GLY A 164 -1.44 -31.02 22.64
C GLY A 164 -1.43 -29.94 23.71
N PRO A 165 -1.30 -30.30 24.99
CA PRO A 165 -1.13 -29.31 26.05
C PRO A 165 0.22 -28.59 25.92
N ILE A 166 0.37 -27.48 26.64
CA ILE A 166 1.65 -26.77 26.74
C ILE A 166 2.68 -27.68 27.43
N GLU A 167 3.89 -27.75 26.88
CA GLU A 167 4.99 -28.59 27.39
C GLU A 167 6.15 -27.70 27.84
N THR A 168 6.82 -28.10 28.96
CA THR A 168 8.09 -27.50 29.37
C THR A 168 9.22 -28.32 28.76
N VAL A 169 9.95 -27.74 27.79
CA VAL A 169 10.96 -28.46 27.01
C VAL A 169 12.40 -28.18 27.45
N GLY A 170 12.63 -27.15 28.28
CA GLY A 170 13.97 -26.79 28.70
C GLY A 170 14.04 -25.71 29.78
N LYS A 171 15.27 -25.31 30.08
CA LYS A 171 15.62 -24.17 30.94
C LYS A 171 16.26 -23.08 30.13
N THR A 172 16.04 -21.83 30.53
CA THR A 172 16.62 -20.67 29.85
C THR A 172 16.87 -19.53 30.84
N ASP A 173 17.90 -18.73 30.59
CA ASP A 173 18.14 -17.46 31.28
C ASP A 173 17.56 -16.26 30.54
N LYS A 174 16.98 -16.48 29.34
CA LYS A 174 16.38 -15.45 28.50
C LYS A 174 14.88 -15.37 28.74
N THR A 175 14.29 -14.24 28.40
CA THR A 175 12.85 -14.04 28.26
C THR A 175 12.52 -13.72 26.82
N GLY A 176 11.27 -13.97 26.39
CA GLY A 176 10.81 -13.63 25.05
C GLY A 176 9.77 -14.60 24.51
N THR A 177 9.31 -14.29 23.31
CA THR A 177 8.35 -15.12 22.58
C THR A 177 8.88 -15.44 21.19
N ILE A 178 8.68 -16.68 20.75
CA ILE A 178 9.01 -17.14 19.40
C ILE A 178 7.74 -17.70 18.78
N ILE A 179 7.27 -17.11 17.71
CA ILE A 179 6.12 -17.59 16.95
C ILE A 179 6.59 -18.00 15.55
N THR A 180 6.43 -19.29 15.24
CA THR A 180 6.66 -19.81 13.89
C THR A 180 5.33 -20.27 13.31
N PHE A 181 4.97 -19.78 12.12
CA PHE A 181 3.70 -20.11 11.50
C PHE A 181 3.81 -20.27 10.00
N LYS A 182 2.95 -21.14 9.43
CA LYS A 182 2.86 -21.41 8.00
C LYS A 182 1.44 -21.13 7.52
N PRO A 183 1.22 -20.26 6.54
CA PRO A 183 -0.11 -19.91 6.06
C PRO A 183 -0.82 -21.12 5.44
N ASP A 184 -2.15 -21.21 5.63
CA ASP A 184 -2.95 -22.32 5.08
C ASP A 184 -3.26 -22.06 3.59
N LYS A 185 -2.70 -22.88 2.70
CA LYS A 185 -2.93 -22.85 1.24
C LYS A 185 -4.40 -23.02 0.83
N SER A 186 -5.25 -23.53 1.72
CA SER A 186 -6.69 -23.65 1.44
C SER A 186 -7.46 -22.34 1.63
N ILE A 187 -6.83 -21.31 2.23
CA ILE A 187 -7.41 -20.00 2.52
C ILE A 187 -6.83 -18.93 1.61
N PHE A 188 -5.49 -18.89 1.53
CA PHE A 188 -4.79 -17.85 0.78
C PHE A 188 -4.63 -18.21 -0.69
N THR A 189 -4.84 -17.23 -1.56
CA THR A 189 -4.63 -17.36 -3.02
C THR A 189 -3.14 -17.37 -3.37
N VAL A 190 -2.31 -16.73 -2.53
CA VAL A 190 -0.85 -16.70 -2.59
C VAL A 190 -0.32 -17.05 -1.21
N THR A 191 0.75 -17.84 -1.13
CA THR A 191 1.38 -18.22 0.15
C THR A 191 2.87 -17.90 0.20
N GLU A 192 3.39 -17.17 -0.77
CA GLU A 192 4.78 -16.78 -0.86
C GLU A 192 4.96 -15.36 -0.32
N TYR A 193 5.80 -15.21 0.69
CA TYR A 193 6.12 -13.92 1.28
C TYR A 193 7.11 -13.15 0.42
N LYS A 194 6.91 -11.84 0.30
CA LYS A 194 7.86 -10.93 -0.35
C LYS A 194 8.72 -10.23 0.68
N TYR A 195 10.02 -10.45 0.57
CA TYR A 195 11.01 -9.86 1.47
C TYR A 195 10.89 -8.34 1.55
N GLU A 196 10.79 -7.66 0.39
CA GLU A 196 10.75 -6.19 0.32
C GLU A 196 9.57 -5.58 1.08
N ILE A 197 8.42 -6.25 1.06
CA ILE A 197 7.20 -5.79 1.76
C ILE A 197 7.43 -5.84 3.27
N LEU A 198 7.99 -6.95 3.77
CA LEU A 198 8.28 -7.10 5.19
C LEU A 198 9.42 -6.17 5.63
N ALA A 199 10.51 -6.08 4.87
CA ALA A 199 11.64 -5.20 5.14
C ALA A 199 11.22 -3.71 5.21
N SER A 200 10.35 -3.27 4.30
CA SER A 200 9.81 -1.92 4.30
C SER A 200 9.02 -1.62 5.57
N ARG A 201 8.16 -2.56 6.01
CA ARG A 201 7.39 -2.39 7.26
C ARG A 201 8.27 -2.39 8.50
N LEU A 202 9.28 -3.26 8.57
CA LEU A 202 10.21 -3.30 9.71
C LEU A 202 11.05 -2.02 9.80
N ARG A 203 11.51 -1.47 8.67
CA ARG A 203 12.19 -0.17 8.61
C ARG A 203 11.31 0.96 9.14
N GLU A 204 10.06 1.00 8.74
CA GLU A 204 9.08 1.98 9.21
C GLU A 204 8.89 1.88 10.74
N LEU A 205 8.76 0.66 11.27
CA LEU A 205 8.63 0.40 12.71
C LEU A 205 9.89 0.79 13.48
N ALA A 206 11.10 0.62 12.93
CA ALA A 206 12.34 1.07 13.56
C ALA A 206 12.37 2.59 13.72
N PHE A 207 11.93 3.34 12.72
CA PHE A 207 11.83 4.81 12.82
C PHE A 207 10.75 5.27 13.81
N LEU A 208 9.63 4.56 13.91
CA LEU A 208 8.54 4.88 14.84
C LEU A 208 8.85 4.53 16.30
N ASN A 209 9.87 3.69 16.52
CA ASN A 209 10.25 3.19 17.85
C ASN A 209 11.78 3.30 18.01
N LYS A 210 12.26 4.51 18.26
CA LYS A 210 13.69 4.78 18.43
C LYS A 210 14.33 3.85 19.47
N GLY A 211 15.51 3.29 19.15
CA GLY A 211 16.27 2.43 20.03
C GLY A 211 15.92 0.95 19.98
N ILE A 212 14.94 0.54 19.16
CA ILE A 212 14.60 -0.88 18.91
C ILE A 212 15.35 -1.38 17.69
N ARG A 213 15.90 -2.58 17.76
CA ARG A 213 16.56 -3.27 16.67
C ARG A 213 15.58 -4.26 16.01
N LEU A 214 15.40 -4.14 14.71
CA LEU A 214 14.56 -5.01 13.91
C LEU A 214 15.40 -5.66 12.81
N ASN A 215 15.42 -6.98 12.78
CA ASN A 215 16.16 -7.76 11.80
C ASN A 215 15.20 -8.55 10.90
N ILE A 216 15.57 -8.72 9.63
CA ILE A 216 14.90 -9.64 8.72
C ILE A 216 15.91 -10.46 7.95
N GLU A 217 15.66 -11.76 7.86
CA GLU A 217 16.49 -12.71 7.11
C GLU A 217 15.60 -13.59 6.21
N ASP A 218 16.06 -13.86 4.98
CA ASP A 218 15.37 -14.75 4.04
C ASP A 218 16.24 -15.98 3.76
N LEU A 219 15.80 -17.13 4.27
CA LEU A 219 16.53 -18.40 4.14
C LEU A 219 16.16 -19.21 2.89
N ARG A 220 15.30 -18.71 2.01
CA ARG A 220 14.80 -19.45 0.84
C ARG A 220 15.83 -19.59 -0.25
N GLU A 221 16.58 -18.53 -0.53
CA GLU A 221 17.60 -18.51 -1.58
C GLU A 221 18.91 -17.92 -1.07
N LYS A 222 20.01 -18.60 -1.33
CA LYS A 222 21.34 -18.04 -1.10
C LYS A 222 21.67 -17.06 -2.20
N GLU A 223 22.14 -15.88 -1.84
CA GLU A 223 22.74 -14.97 -2.81
C GLU A 223 24.00 -15.63 -3.37
N GLU A 224 23.98 -16.04 -4.66
CA GLU A 224 25.18 -16.49 -5.35
C GLU A 224 26.21 -15.34 -5.34
N ASN A 225 27.41 -15.62 -4.85
CA ASN A 225 28.50 -14.69 -4.67
C ASN A 225 28.72 -13.81 -5.92
N GLY A 226 28.13 -12.62 -5.94
CA GLY A 226 28.52 -11.54 -6.81
C GLY A 226 29.86 -10.98 -6.31
N ASN A 227 30.88 -10.95 -7.17
CA ASN A 227 32.20 -10.40 -6.91
C ASN A 227 32.14 -9.04 -6.16
N GLY A 228 32.64 -9.05 -4.94
CA GLY A 228 33.21 -7.97 -4.18
C GLY A 228 32.55 -6.60 -4.30
N ASP A 229 31.69 -6.26 -3.38
CA ASP A 229 31.52 -4.98 -2.64
C ASP A 229 30.26 -4.99 -1.76
N SER A 230 29.49 -6.08 -1.70
CA SER A 230 28.30 -6.21 -0.84
C SER A 230 28.59 -6.90 0.52
N ALA A 231 29.79 -6.75 1.04
CA ALA A 231 30.17 -7.28 2.36
C ALA A 231 29.60 -6.47 3.55
N GLU A 232 28.82 -5.39 3.29
CA GLU A 232 28.25 -4.56 4.36
C GLU A 232 26.85 -5.04 4.83
N ASN A 233 26.12 -5.87 4.06
CA ASN A 233 24.75 -6.27 4.42
C ASN A 233 24.52 -7.80 4.49
N GLY A 234 25.55 -8.61 4.46
CA GLY A 234 25.42 -10.08 4.53
C GLY A 234 25.95 -10.65 5.84
N ASN A 235 25.16 -11.44 6.53
CA ASN A 235 25.49 -12.11 7.80
C ASN A 235 26.54 -13.23 7.67
N GLY A 236 27.43 -13.17 6.67
CA GLY A 236 28.49 -14.17 6.42
C GLY A 236 27.98 -15.55 5.93
N ASN A 237 26.68 -15.81 5.98
CA ASN A 237 26.04 -17.08 5.61
C ASN A 237 25.50 -17.12 4.17
N GLY A 238 25.57 -16.00 3.44
CA GLY A 238 25.11 -15.90 2.05
C GLY A 238 23.59 -15.81 1.87
N PHE A 239 22.84 -15.56 2.92
CA PHE A 239 21.41 -15.28 2.86
C PHE A 239 21.15 -13.77 2.90
N ARG A 240 20.04 -13.35 2.33
CA ARG A 240 19.62 -11.95 2.36
C ARG A 240 19.22 -11.54 3.77
N HIS A 241 19.81 -10.43 4.26
CA HIS A 241 19.60 -9.93 5.61
C HIS A 241 19.63 -8.39 5.62
N ASP A 242 18.72 -7.77 6.37
CA ASP A 242 18.73 -6.35 6.68
C ASP A 242 18.51 -6.14 8.18
N GLU A 243 19.25 -5.18 8.76
CA GLU A 243 19.07 -4.70 10.12
C GLU A 243 18.56 -3.25 10.08
N PHE A 244 17.50 -2.96 10.82
CA PHE A 244 16.91 -1.63 10.96
C PHE A 244 17.01 -1.16 12.41
N TYR A 245 17.63 -0.01 12.59
CA TYR A 245 17.79 0.66 13.87
C TYR A 245 17.79 2.16 13.67
N SER A 246 17.15 2.91 14.56
CA SER A 246 17.12 4.37 14.52
C SER A 246 17.38 4.95 15.90
N GLU A 247 18.30 5.91 15.97
CA GLU A 247 18.62 6.66 17.20
C GLU A 247 17.76 7.91 17.33
N GLU A 248 17.48 8.58 16.21
CA GLU A 248 16.74 9.84 16.18
C GLU A 248 15.25 9.68 15.79
N GLY A 249 14.79 8.45 15.48
CA GLY A 249 13.39 8.15 15.24
C GLY A 249 12.78 8.91 14.06
N LEU A 250 11.74 9.72 14.30
CA LEU A 250 11.01 10.43 13.26
C LEU A 250 11.85 11.42 12.46
N LYS A 251 12.93 11.96 13.02
CA LYS A 251 13.86 12.82 12.26
C LYS A 251 14.54 12.06 11.14
N GLU A 252 15.05 10.85 11.46
CA GLU A 252 15.67 9.97 10.46
C GLU A 252 14.63 9.50 9.45
N PHE A 253 13.39 9.28 9.87
CA PHE A 253 12.32 8.89 8.97
C PHE A 253 12.00 9.98 7.94
N VAL A 254 11.88 11.25 8.37
CA VAL A 254 11.69 12.37 7.45
C VAL A 254 12.91 12.52 6.53
N ALA A 255 14.14 12.38 7.06
CA ALA A 255 15.35 12.43 6.25
C ALA A 255 15.40 11.30 5.20
N PHE A 256 14.97 10.10 5.56
CA PHE A 256 14.84 8.96 4.65
C PHE A 256 13.82 9.23 3.53
N LEU A 257 12.66 9.80 3.85
CA LEU A 257 11.63 10.14 2.86
C LEU A 257 12.07 11.25 1.91
N ASP A 258 12.84 12.20 2.42
CA ASP A 258 13.34 13.36 1.66
C ASP A 258 14.75 13.17 1.08
N ALA A 259 15.31 11.96 1.18
CA ALA A 259 16.66 11.67 0.66
C ALA A 259 16.86 12.00 -0.82
N THR A 260 15.75 12.02 -1.59
CA THR A 260 15.75 12.31 -3.03
C THR A 260 15.24 13.72 -3.36
N ARG A 261 15.09 14.61 -2.37
CA ARG A 261 14.54 15.96 -2.54
C ARG A 261 15.51 17.01 -2.02
N GLU A 262 15.55 18.14 -2.70
CA GLU A 262 16.33 19.29 -2.24
C GLU A 262 15.64 19.94 -1.03
N LYS A 263 16.35 19.96 0.11
CA LYS A 263 15.84 20.55 1.35
C LYS A 263 15.76 22.07 1.24
N LEU A 264 14.70 22.65 1.77
CA LEU A 264 14.52 24.10 1.86
C LEU A 264 15.11 24.68 3.14
N ILE A 265 15.06 23.92 4.23
CA ILE A 265 15.68 24.22 5.54
C ILE A 265 16.67 23.11 5.87
N GLU A 266 17.75 23.44 6.58
CA GLU A 266 18.87 22.51 6.83
C GLU A 266 18.45 21.33 7.68
N ASP A 267 17.83 21.61 8.83
CA ASP A 267 17.38 20.63 9.80
C ASP A 267 15.87 20.45 9.75
N SER A 268 15.40 19.23 10.01
CA SER A 268 13.97 18.96 10.19
C SER A 268 13.46 19.56 11.51
N ILE A 269 12.27 20.13 11.50
CA ILE A 269 11.58 20.61 12.70
C ILE A 269 11.05 19.41 13.45
N HIS A 270 11.47 19.22 14.70
CA HIS A 270 11.03 18.14 15.57
C HIS A 270 10.23 18.66 16.75
N ILE A 271 9.08 18.07 16.97
CA ILE A 271 8.16 18.39 18.08
C ILE A 271 7.96 17.10 18.86
N GLU A 272 8.40 17.08 20.11
CA GLU A 272 8.12 15.99 21.04
C GLU A 272 7.51 16.60 22.30
N THR A 273 6.26 16.27 22.61
CA THR A 273 5.53 16.85 23.72
C THR A 273 4.41 15.90 24.18
N GLU A 274 3.98 16.10 25.42
CA GLU A 274 2.82 15.41 25.98
C GLU A 274 1.74 16.45 26.32
N LYS A 275 0.53 16.23 25.87
CA LYS A 275 -0.62 17.08 26.12
C LYS A 275 -1.82 16.22 26.51
N ASN A 276 -2.42 16.52 27.68
CA ASN A 276 -3.55 15.76 28.22
C ASN A 276 -3.29 14.25 28.27
N ASP A 277 -2.10 13.85 28.75
CA ASP A 277 -1.62 12.46 28.82
C ASP A 277 -1.52 11.75 27.45
N VAL A 278 -1.47 12.52 26.36
CA VAL A 278 -1.25 12.01 25.01
C VAL A 278 0.14 12.43 24.53
N PRO A 279 1.08 11.49 24.39
CA PRO A 279 2.36 11.75 23.73
C PRO A 279 2.14 12.06 22.23
N VAL A 280 2.71 13.18 21.80
CA VAL A 280 2.66 13.66 20.40
C VAL A 280 4.10 13.87 19.94
N GLU A 281 4.51 13.13 18.93
CA GLU A 281 5.79 13.30 18.28
C GLU A 281 5.57 13.61 16.80
N ILE A 282 6.22 14.66 16.29
CA ILE A 282 6.08 15.11 14.91
C ILE A 282 7.47 15.53 14.42
N ALA A 283 7.85 15.02 13.25
CA ALA A 283 8.98 15.56 12.51
C ALA A 283 8.49 16.09 11.16
N LEU A 284 8.99 17.24 10.74
CA LEU A 284 8.61 17.84 9.46
C LEU A 284 9.78 18.57 8.79
N GLN A 285 9.80 18.51 7.45
CA GLN A 285 10.80 19.11 6.60
C GLN A 285 10.12 19.82 5.44
N TYR A 286 10.60 21.01 5.08
CA TYR A 286 10.21 21.66 3.83
C TYR A 286 11.28 21.41 2.76
N ASN A 287 10.84 21.12 1.54
CA ASN A 287 11.67 20.86 0.37
C ASN A 287 11.15 21.64 -0.86
N THR A 288 11.88 21.56 -1.97
CA THR A 288 11.55 22.31 -3.19
C THR A 288 10.45 21.68 -4.03
N SER A 289 9.96 20.47 -3.69
CA SER A 289 8.93 19.76 -4.44
C SER A 289 7.56 20.48 -4.42
N PHE A 290 6.64 20.01 -5.23
CA PHE A 290 5.27 20.56 -5.34
C PHE A 290 4.23 19.64 -4.67
N SER A 291 4.65 18.52 -4.10
CA SER A 291 3.78 17.56 -3.44
C SER A 291 3.74 17.73 -1.92
N GLU A 292 2.64 17.34 -1.30
CA GLU A 292 2.49 17.10 0.14
C GLU A 292 2.80 15.63 0.40
N ASN A 293 3.69 15.35 1.33
CA ASN A 293 4.07 14.00 1.76
C ASN A 293 3.91 13.88 3.28
N VAL A 294 2.68 13.65 3.73
CA VAL A 294 2.34 13.64 5.16
C VAL A 294 1.79 12.26 5.55
N HIS A 295 2.49 11.63 6.49
CA HIS A 295 2.11 10.32 7.03
C HIS A 295 1.72 10.43 8.48
N SER A 296 0.69 9.71 8.88
CA SER A 296 0.16 9.79 10.24
C SER A 296 -0.02 8.41 10.87
N TYR A 297 0.34 8.33 12.15
CA TYR A 297 0.40 7.09 12.92
C TYR A 297 -0.29 7.24 14.26
N VAL A 298 -0.98 6.20 14.68
CA VAL A 298 -1.57 6.06 16.02
C VAL A 298 -1.10 4.73 16.60
N ASN A 299 -0.36 4.75 17.71
CA ASN A 299 0.22 3.55 18.33
C ASN A 299 0.97 2.68 17.30
N ASN A 300 1.79 3.29 16.45
CA ASN A 300 2.55 2.70 15.34
C ASN A 300 1.72 2.15 14.16
N ILE A 301 0.39 2.29 14.20
CA ILE A 301 -0.49 1.90 13.11
C ILE A 301 -0.57 3.06 12.10
N ASN A 302 -0.28 2.77 10.84
CA ASN A 302 -0.41 3.74 9.75
C ASN A 302 -1.89 4.04 9.47
N THR A 303 -2.31 5.29 9.71
CA THR A 303 -3.67 5.75 9.42
C THR A 303 -3.71 6.36 8.02
N ILE A 304 -3.80 5.52 7.00
CA ILE A 304 -3.72 5.92 5.58
C ILE A 304 -4.78 6.96 5.21
N GLU A 305 -5.98 6.87 5.79
CA GLU A 305 -7.06 7.84 5.61
C GLU A 305 -6.98 9.01 6.60
N GLY A 306 -5.93 9.07 7.41
CA GLY A 306 -5.70 10.13 8.40
C GLY A 306 -6.63 10.03 9.61
N GLY A 307 -7.32 11.11 9.91
CA GLY A 307 -8.20 11.23 11.07
C GLY A 307 -7.99 12.51 11.84
N THR A 308 -8.48 12.54 13.09
CA THR A 308 -8.50 13.75 13.93
C THR A 308 -7.11 14.30 14.26
N HIS A 309 -6.10 13.43 14.45
CA HIS A 309 -4.71 13.84 14.69
C HIS A 309 -4.09 14.54 13.47
N LEU A 310 -4.31 14.02 12.25
CA LEU A 310 -3.87 14.66 11.02
C LEU A 310 -4.60 15.99 10.79
N SER A 311 -5.90 16.03 11.07
CA SER A 311 -6.69 17.28 11.00
C SER A 311 -6.19 18.32 11.99
N GLY A 312 -5.83 17.92 13.21
CA GLY A 312 -5.20 18.77 14.23
C GLY A 312 -3.86 19.32 13.76
N PHE A 313 -3.01 18.48 13.18
CA PHE A 313 -1.72 18.89 12.60
C PHE A 313 -1.91 19.94 11.49
N ARG A 314 -2.74 19.65 10.50
CA ARG A 314 -3.02 20.56 9.37
C ARG A 314 -3.54 21.91 9.83
N ARG A 315 -4.44 21.92 10.82
CA ARG A 315 -5.00 23.12 11.41
C ARG A 315 -3.95 23.93 12.17
N GLY A 316 -3.17 23.29 13.05
CA GLY A 316 -2.12 23.93 13.83
C GLY A 316 -1.03 24.53 12.95
N LEU A 317 -0.55 23.76 11.96
CA LEU A 317 0.46 24.20 10.98
C LEU A 317 -0.02 25.43 10.21
N THR A 318 -1.18 25.34 9.58
CA THR A 318 -1.74 26.43 8.76
C THR A 318 -1.94 27.71 9.56
N ARG A 319 -2.56 27.61 10.75
CA ARG A 319 -2.82 28.76 11.61
C ARG A 319 -1.53 29.44 12.05
N THR A 320 -0.52 28.66 12.46
CA THR A 320 0.72 29.21 13.00
C THR A 320 1.56 29.89 11.91
N LEU A 321 1.75 29.25 10.78
CA LEU A 321 2.47 29.81 9.63
C LEU A 321 1.76 31.06 9.08
N LYS A 322 0.43 31.04 8.98
CA LYS A 322 -0.36 32.19 8.54
C LYS A 322 -0.18 33.38 9.49
N THR A 323 -0.31 33.14 10.79
CA THR A 323 -0.13 34.19 11.83
C THR A 323 1.28 34.80 11.77
N TYR A 324 2.31 33.96 11.60
CA TYR A 324 3.69 34.43 11.45
C TYR A 324 3.88 35.28 10.17
N ALA A 325 3.37 34.80 9.05
CA ALA A 325 3.47 35.47 7.76
C ALA A 325 2.73 36.84 7.73
N GLU A 326 1.60 36.94 8.43
CA GLU A 326 0.88 38.20 8.65
C GLU A 326 1.66 39.16 9.52
N LYS A 327 2.15 38.71 10.69
CA LYS A 327 2.93 39.54 11.63
C LYS A 327 4.24 40.04 11.00
N SER A 328 4.91 39.22 10.20
CA SER A 328 6.15 39.58 9.52
C SER A 328 5.95 40.50 8.32
N GLY A 329 4.70 40.80 7.93
CA GLY A 329 4.36 41.65 6.77
C GLY A 329 4.64 41.01 5.41
N MET A 330 5.04 39.75 5.34
CA MET A 330 5.38 39.08 4.08
C MET A 330 4.18 38.92 3.13
N LEU A 331 2.96 38.90 3.68
CA LEU A 331 1.72 38.78 2.90
C LEU A 331 1.17 40.12 2.37
N ALA A 332 1.75 41.27 2.77
CA ALA A 332 1.20 42.58 2.44
C ALA A 332 1.06 42.89 0.94
N LYS A 333 1.83 42.20 0.10
CA LYS A 333 1.80 42.39 -1.37
C LYS A 333 0.88 41.41 -2.10
N LEU A 334 0.33 40.41 -1.43
CA LEU A 334 -0.57 39.44 -2.02
C LEU A 334 -1.97 40.05 -2.22
N LYS A 335 -2.54 39.83 -3.42
CA LYS A 335 -3.88 40.32 -3.80
C LYS A 335 -4.94 39.20 -3.80
N PHE A 336 -4.62 38.04 -3.24
CA PHE A 336 -5.48 36.85 -3.17
C PHE A 336 -5.21 36.08 -1.89
N ASP A 337 -6.16 35.26 -1.47
CA ASP A 337 -6.09 34.48 -0.23
C ASP A 337 -5.19 33.25 -0.39
N ILE A 338 -4.46 32.92 0.68
CA ILE A 338 -3.68 31.70 0.81
C ILE A 338 -4.60 30.59 1.37
N SER A 339 -4.61 29.45 0.72
CA SER A 339 -5.36 28.28 1.20
C SER A 339 -4.51 27.41 2.13
N GLY A 340 -5.15 26.52 2.88
CA GLY A 340 -4.46 25.54 3.72
C GLY A 340 -3.47 24.66 2.94
N ASP A 341 -3.78 24.34 1.69
CA ASP A 341 -2.94 23.50 0.81
C ASP A 341 -1.63 24.17 0.44
N ASP A 342 -1.62 25.49 0.28
CA ASP A 342 -0.40 26.25 -0.05
C ASP A 342 0.65 26.13 1.06
N PHE A 343 0.21 25.95 2.33
CA PHE A 343 1.09 25.74 3.47
C PHE A 343 1.69 24.33 3.52
N ARG A 344 1.15 23.39 2.76
CA ARG A 344 1.58 21.99 2.74
C ARG A 344 2.32 21.59 1.45
N GLU A 345 2.41 22.50 0.47
CA GLU A 345 3.21 22.25 -0.73
C GLU A 345 4.70 22.19 -0.40
N GLY A 346 5.36 21.10 -0.78
CA GLY A 346 6.76 20.82 -0.44
C GLY A 346 6.98 20.43 1.02
N LEU A 347 5.94 20.00 1.73
CA LEU A 347 6.03 19.53 3.11
C LEU A 347 6.12 18.01 3.15
N THR A 348 7.16 17.47 3.79
CA THR A 348 7.22 16.10 4.29
C THR A 348 7.04 16.13 5.79
N ALA A 349 6.10 15.36 6.33
CA ALA A 349 5.86 15.30 7.77
C ALA A 349 5.41 13.91 8.22
N ILE A 350 5.86 13.52 9.40
CA ILE A 350 5.43 12.33 10.11
C ILE A 350 4.77 12.78 11.41
N ILE A 351 3.55 12.31 11.64
CA ILE A 351 2.78 12.58 12.85
C ILE A 351 2.57 11.25 13.59
N SER A 352 3.08 11.11 14.79
CA SER A 352 2.89 9.94 15.65
C SER A 352 2.24 10.37 16.95
N VAL A 353 1.12 9.75 17.28
CA VAL A 353 0.44 9.95 18.56
C VAL A 353 0.27 8.62 19.29
N LYS A 354 0.43 8.64 20.60
CA LYS A 354 0.19 7.47 21.46
C LYS A 354 -1.11 7.69 22.23
N VAL A 355 -2.13 6.92 21.89
CA VAL A 355 -3.50 7.06 22.43
C VAL A 355 -3.85 5.82 23.21
N ALA A 356 -4.25 5.96 24.47
CA ALA A 356 -4.60 4.82 25.34
C ALA A 356 -5.84 4.07 24.84
N GLU A 357 -6.85 4.79 24.35
CA GLU A 357 -8.10 4.21 23.85
C GLU A 357 -8.42 4.77 22.44
N PRO A 358 -7.69 4.34 21.39
CA PRO A 358 -7.95 4.85 20.06
C PRO A 358 -9.24 4.26 19.48
N GLN A 359 -10.06 5.14 18.89
CA GLN A 359 -11.29 4.78 18.20
C GLN A 359 -11.05 4.92 16.70
N PHE A 360 -11.10 3.81 15.96
CA PHE A 360 -10.91 3.80 14.53
C PHE A 360 -12.24 3.64 13.79
N GLU A 361 -12.32 4.23 12.60
CA GLU A 361 -13.40 3.94 11.66
C GLU A 361 -13.10 2.59 10.97
N GLY A 362 -13.64 1.49 11.52
CA GLY A 362 -13.51 0.14 10.96
C GLY A 362 -12.32 -0.68 11.48
N GLN A 363 -12.35 -1.98 11.14
CA GLN A 363 -11.39 -2.98 11.62
C GLN A 363 -9.98 -2.79 11.05
N THR A 364 -9.85 -2.23 9.87
CA THR A 364 -8.57 -1.99 9.20
C THR A 364 -7.78 -0.82 9.79
N LYS A 365 -8.34 -0.11 10.77
CA LYS A 365 -7.71 0.97 11.55
C LYS A 365 -7.13 2.12 10.69
N THR A 366 -7.71 2.38 9.53
CA THR A 366 -7.21 3.34 8.54
C THR A 366 -7.41 4.79 8.92
N LYS A 367 -8.37 5.10 9.84
CA LYS A 367 -8.73 6.46 10.21
C LYS A 367 -9.06 6.58 11.68
N LEU A 368 -8.44 7.56 12.37
CA LEU A 368 -8.70 7.86 13.79
C LEU A 368 -9.94 8.75 13.96
N GLY A 369 -10.86 8.34 14.83
CA GLY A 369 -12.12 9.04 15.12
C GLY A 369 -12.15 9.87 16.40
N ASN A 370 -11.21 9.69 17.34
CA ASN A 370 -11.19 10.41 18.62
C ASN A 370 -11.21 11.94 18.46
N SER A 371 -12.30 12.60 18.79
CA SER A 371 -12.50 14.05 18.56
C SER A 371 -11.57 14.94 19.38
N ASP A 372 -11.21 14.53 20.59
CA ASP A 372 -10.33 15.24 21.54
C ASP A 372 -8.88 15.34 21.02
N ILE A 373 -8.39 14.33 20.30
CA ILE A 373 -7.03 14.29 19.76
C ILE A 373 -6.75 15.42 18.77
N MET A 374 -7.77 15.90 18.03
CA MET A 374 -7.61 17.05 17.14
C MET A 374 -7.11 18.29 17.90
N GLY A 375 -7.69 18.58 19.05
CA GLY A 375 -7.32 19.74 19.88
C GLY A 375 -5.93 19.59 20.50
N VAL A 376 -5.59 18.38 20.92
CA VAL A 376 -4.28 18.04 21.51
C VAL A 376 -3.15 18.28 20.50
N VAL A 377 -3.29 17.73 19.29
CA VAL A 377 -2.27 17.88 18.23
C VAL A 377 -2.21 19.32 17.72
N ASP A 378 -3.36 19.99 17.53
CA ASP A 378 -3.41 21.42 17.15
C ASP A 378 -2.63 22.31 18.14
N GLN A 379 -2.79 22.11 19.44
CA GLN A 379 -2.05 22.85 20.46
C GLN A 379 -0.57 22.52 20.46
N ALA A 380 -0.20 21.24 20.38
CA ALA A 380 1.17 20.79 20.32
C ALA A 380 1.92 21.46 19.16
N VAL A 381 1.35 21.37 17.94
CA VAL A 381 1.93 21.98 16.74
C VAL A 381 2.01 23.50 16.88
N SER A 382 0.91 24.15 17.27
CA SER A 382 0.85 25.62 17.30
C SER A 382 1.85 26.20 18.29
N SER A 383 1.99 25.62 19.48
CA SER A 383 2.93 26.13 20.49
C SER A 383 4.38 25.92 20.07
N SER A 384 4.75 24.71 19.65
CA SER A 384 6.13 24.38 19.34
C SER A 384 6.61 25.03 18.03
N LEU A 385 5.75 25.03 17.00
CA LEU A 385 6.09 25.66 15.73
C LEU A 385 6.19 27.20 15.86
N ALA A 386 5.32 27.86 16.64
CA ALA A 386 5.43 29.30 16.87
C ALA A 386 6.79 29.65 17.50
N HIS A 387 7.21 28.88 18.49
CA HIS A 387 8.50 29.05 19.15
C HIS A 387 9.66 28.87 18.17
N TYR A 388 9.63 27.78 17.39
CA TYR A 388 10.65 27.52 16.37
C TYR A 388 10.79 28.66 15.36
N LEU A 389 9.65 29.19 14.83
CA LEU A 389 9.66 30.26 13.84
C LEU A 389 10.23 31.59 14.39
N GLU A 390 10.06 31.85 15.69
CA GLU A 390 10.66 33.01 16.36
C GLU A 390 12.18 32.85 16.58
N GLU A 391 12.63 31.63 16.89
CA GLU A 391 14.04 31.33 17.10
C GLU A 391 14.83 31.19 15.78
N HIS A 392 14.18 30.75 14.68
CA HIS A 392 14.77 30.50 13.39
C HIS A 392 14.18 31.39 12.27
N PRO A 393 14.37 32.71 12.31
CA PRO A 393 13.73 33.65 11.37
C PRO A 393 14.16 33.46 9.92
N LYS A 394 15.34 32.88 9.69
CA LYS A 394 15.84 32.54 8.34
C LYS A 394 14.98 31.42 7.73
N ASP A 395 14.77 30.34 8.47
CA ASP A 395 13.98 29.19 8.04
C ASP A 395 12.50 29.57 7.88
N ALA A 396 11.98 30.33 8.84
CA ALA A 396 10.63 30.87 8.78
C ALA A 396 10.39 31.70 7.50
N LYS A 397 11.38 32.53 7.10
CA LYS A 397 11.31 33.30 5.85
C LYS A 397 11.34 32.39 4.63
N GLN A 398 12.16 31.34 4.60
CA GLN A 398 12.23 30.40 3.49
C GLN A 398 10.90 29.63 3.34
N ILE A 399 10.36 29.11 4.44
CA ILE A 399 9.07 28.40 4.47
C ILE A 399 7.94 29.32 3.96
N VAL A 400 7.82 30.54 4.51
CA VAL A 400 6.76 31.46 4.09
C VAL A 400 6.93 31.88 2.62
N SER A 401 8.17 32.04 2.13
CA SER A 401 8.44 32.32 0.72
C SER A 401 7.96 31.19 -0.19
N LYS A 402 8.18 29.92 0.21
CA LYS A 402 7.66 28.74 -0.50
C LYS A 402 6.11 28.75 -0.52
N VAL A 403 5.46 29.04 0.60
CA VAL A 403 4.01 29.15 0.69
C VAL A 403 3.45 30.24 -0.25
N ILE A 404 4.09 31.39 -0.31
CA ILE A 404 3.72 32.49 -1.24
C ILE A 404 3.88 32.04 -2.69
N LEU A 405 4.94 31.32 -3.01
CA LEU A 405 5.17 30.75 -4.35
C LEU A 405 4.07 29.76 -4.72
N ALA A 406 3.74 28.84 -3.82
CA ALA A 406 2.66 27.86 -3.98
C ALA A 406 1.30 28.55 -4.22
N ALA A 407 0.94 29.51 -3.38
CA ALA A 407 -0.29 30.29 -3.52
C ALA A 407 -0.36 31.05 -4.86
N THR A 408 0.76 31.60 -5.31
CA THR A 408 0.85 32.30 -6.60
C THR A 408 0.66 31.34 -7.75
N ALA A 409 1.31 30.17 -7.70
CA ALA A 409 1.17 29.12 -8.70
C ALA A 409 -0.27 28.58 -8.78
N ARG A 410 -0.90 28.33 -7.62
CA ARG A 410 -2.31 27.91 -7.53
C ARG A 410 -3.26 28.97 -8.10
N HIS A 411 -3.06 30.23 -7.77
CA HIS A 411 -3.89 31.32 -8.30
C HIS A 411 -3.75 31.41 -9.84
N ALA A 412 -2.54 31.28 -10.38
CA ALA A 412 -2.30 31.23 -11.81
C ALA A 412 -2.98 30.02 -12.47
N ALA A 413 -2.88 28.85 -11.87
CA ALA A 413 -3.53 27.61 -12.33
C ALA A 413 -5.06 27.74 -12.34
N ARG A 414 -5.64 28.33 -11.29
CA ARG A 414 -7.09 28.59 -11.22
C ARG A 414 -7.55 29.51 -12.35
N LYS A 415 -6.84 30.61 -12.57
CA LYS A 415 -7.14 31.55 -13.65
C LYS A 415 -7.05 30.89 -15.04
N ALA A 416 -6.03 30.06 -15.26
CA ALA A 416 -5.90 29.28 -16.49
C ALA A 416 -7.08 28.30 -16.68
N ARG A 417 -7.49 27.61 -15.61
CA ARG A 417 -8.65 26.70 -15.61
C ARG A 417 -9.95 27.42 -15.94
N GLU A 418 -10.22 28.58 -15.33
CA GLU A 418 -11.40 29.39 -15.60
C GLU A 418 -11.47 29.85 -17.05
N LEU A 419 -10.33 30.22 -17.65
CA LEU A 419 -10.25 30.59 -19.08
C LEU A 419 -10.56 29.41 -20.00
N VAL A 420 -10.08 28.21 -19.65
CA VAL A 420 -10.37 26.97 -20.41
C VAL A 420 -11.84 26.59 -20.27
N GLN A 421 -12.41 26.65 -19.07
CA GLN A 421 -13.82 26.36 -18.85
C GLN A 421 -14.75 27.31 -19.61
N ARG A 422 -14.45 28.61 -19.64
CA ARG A 422 -15.22 29.58 -20.45
C ARG A 422 -15.17 29.25 -21.96
N LYS A 423 -14.04 28.77 -22.48
CA LYS A 423 -13.93 28.29 -23.86
C LYS A 423 -14.75 27.04 -24.14
N ASN A 424 -14.78 26.09 -23.17
CA ASN A 424 -15.50 24.82 -23.33
C ASN A 424 -17.03 24.98 -23.23
N VAL A 425 -17.52 25.92 -22.42
CA VAL A 425 -18.96 26.23 -22.33
C VAL A 425 -19.49 26.80 -23.66
N LEU A 426 -18.65 27.52 -24.39
CA LEU A 426 -19.01 28.06 -25.71
C LEU A 426 -18.89 27.02 -26.84
N SER A 427 -18.16 25.91 -26.64
CA SER A 427 -17.92 24.88 -27.66
C SER A 427 -18.70 23.58 -27.46
N GLY A 428 -19.63 23.49 -26.47
CA GLY A 428 -20.45 22.28 -26.20
C GLY A 428 -19.59 21.07 -25.87
N ALA A 429 -18.88 21.13 -24.73
CA ALA A 429 -17.89 20.12 -24.34
C ALA A 429 -18.51 18.73 -24.20
N GLY A 430 -18.47 17.94 -25.27
CA GLY A 430 -18.65 16.50 -25.29
C GLY A 430 -17.43 15.76 -24.73
N LEU A 431 -17.55 14.45 -24.63
CA LEU A 431 -16.44 13.55 -24.31
C LEU A 431 -15.25 13.76 -25.28
N PRO A 432 -14.01 13.45 -24.87
CA PRO A 432 -12.85 13.58 -25.75
C PRO A 432 -13.07 12.88 -27.08
N GLY A 433 -12.80 13.54 -28.20
CA GLY A 433 -13.06 13.00 -29.55
C GLY A 433 -12.34 11.69 -29.86
N LYS A 434 -11.29 11.36 -29.11
CA LYS A 434 -10.58 10.07 -29.22
C LYS A 434 -11.16 8.96 -28.34
N LEU A 435 -12.01 9.27 -27.37
CA LEU A 435 -12.66 8.25 -26.53
C LEU A 435 -13.66 7.46 -27.36
N ALA A 436 -13.48 6.14 -27.41
CA ALA A 436 -14.51 5.23 -27.87
C ALA A 436 -15.27 4.71 -26.66
N ASP A 437 -16.39 5.35 -26.32
CA ASP A 437 -17.19 5.03 -25.14
C ASP A 437 -17.97 3.73 -25.27
N CYS A 438 -18.46 3.19 -24.15
CA CYS A 438 -19.35 2.02 -24.08
C CYS A 438 -20.82 2.44 -23.95
N SER A 439 -21.73 1.45 -24.12
CA SER A 439 -23.17 1.70 -24.06
C SER A 439 -23.73 1.67 -22.65
N GLU A 440 -23.15 0.84 -21.78
CA GLU A 440 -23.54 0.72 -20.37
C GLU A 440 -23.23 2.02 -19.62
N LYS A 441 -24.06 2.36 -18.65
CA LYS A 441 -23.94 3.61 -17.85
C LYS A 441 -23.68 3.35 -16.38
N ASP A 442 -23.86 2.12 -15.88
CA ASP A 442 -23.50 1.76 -14.52
C ASP A 442 -21.99 1.64 -14.41
N PRO A 443 -21.32 2.51 -13.62
CA PRO A 443 -19.86 2.47 -13.45
C PRO A 443 -19.34 1.12 -12.94
N ALA A 444 -20.14 0.40 -12.15
CA ALA A 444 -19.77 -0.89 -11.58
C ALA A 444 -19.66 -1.99 -12.65
N LEU A 445 -20.36 -1.83 -13.77
CA LEU A 445 -20.39 -2.77 -14.89
C LEU A 445 -19.51 -2.35 -16.06
N THR A 446 -18.85 -1.18 -15.98
CA THR A 446 -18.09 -0.62 -17.09
C THR A 446 -16.59 -0.55 -16.79
N GLU A 447 -15.81 -0.57 -17.86
CA GLU A 447 -14.36 -0.47 -17.79
C GLU A 447 -13.78 0.38 -18.93
N ILE A 448 -12.64 1.05 -18.64
CA ILE A 448 -11.93 1.84 -19.64
C ILE A 448 -10.48 1.37 -19.77
N TYR A 449 -10.02 1.21 -21.01
CA TYR A 449 -8.62 0.95 -21.33
C TYR A 449 -7.92 2.25 -21.70
N LEU A 450 -6.88 2.59 -20.99
CA LEU A 450 -5.91 3.62 -21.34
C LEU A 450 -4.83 2.96 -22.19
N VAL A 451 -4.86 3.16 -23.49
CA VAL A 451 -4.06 2.40 -24.46
C VAL A 451 -2.94 3.27 -25.02
N GLU A 452 -1.74 2.71 -25.12
CA GLU A 452 -0.61 3.37 -25.73
C GLU A 452 -0.80 3.52 -27.25
N GLY A 453 -0.85 4.78 -27.70
CA GLY A 453 -0.85 5.12 -29.12
C GLY A 453 -2.17 4.89 -29.86
N ASP A 454 -2.28 5.51 -31.02
CA ASP A 454 -3.47 5.43 -31.88
C ASP A 454 -3.55 4.07 -32.61
N SER A 455 -2.41 3.39 -32.86
CA SER A 455 -2.37 2.09 -33.55
C SER A 455 -2.99 0.99 -32.69
N ALA A 456 -2.44 0.76 -31.50
CA ALA A 456 -2.98 -0.22 -30.54
C ALA A 456 -4.40 0.15 -30.10
N GLY A 457 -4.67 1.47 -29.92
CA GLY A 457 -6.01 1.99 -29.67
C GLY A 457 -7.01 1.66 -30.79
N GLY A 458 -6.59 1.64 -32.04
CA GLY A 458 -7.40 1.22 -33.19
C GLY A 458 -7.75 -0.26 -33.14
N THR A 459 -6.79 -1.12 -32.86
CA THR A 459 -6.98 -2.57 -32.71
C THR A 459 -7.89 -2.87 -31.51
N ALA A 460 -7.66 -2.23 -30.37
CA ALA A 460 -8.49 -2.37 -29.18
C ALA A 460 -9.95 -1.92 -29.41
N LYS A 461 -10.18 -0.83 -30.15
CA LYS A 461 -11.51 -0.36 -30.55
C LYS A 461 -12.27 -1.39 -31.41
N GLN A 462 -11.56 -2.16 -32.23
CA GLN A 462 -12.16 -3.20 -33.05
C GLN A 462 -12.45 -4.46 -32.24
N GLY A 463 -11.54 -4.86 -31.35
CA GLY A 463 -11.64 -6.11 -30.55
C GLY A 463 -12.56 -6.01 -29.33
N ARG A 464 -12.84 -4.82 -28.80
CA ARG A 464 -13.58 -4.63 -27.55
C ARG A 464 -15.04 -5.10 -27.60
N ASP A 465 -15.61 -5.42 -26.47
CA ASP A 465 -17.06 -5.44 -26.29
C ASP A 465 -17.58 -4.01 -26.06
N ARG A 466 -18.34 -3.51 -27.03
CA ARG A 466 -18.91 -2.14 -27.02
C ARG A 466 -19.96 -1.93 -25.95
N ALA A 467 -20.49 -2.99 -25.37
CA ALA A 467 -21.51 -2.89 -24.35
C ALA A 467 -20.94 -2.24 -23.08
N PHE A 468 -19.77 -2.69 -22.61
CA PHE A 468 -19.21 -2.28 -21.32
C PHE A 468 -17.74 -1.81 -21.36
N GLN A 469 -17.03 -1.95 -22.50
CA GLN A 469 -15.63 -1.55 -22.62
C GLN A 469 -15.47 -0.23 -23.38
N ALA A 470 -14.80 0.75 -22.78
CA ALA A 470 -14.38 1.99 -23.40
C ALA A 470 -12.87 1.97 -23.71
N ILE A 471 -12.45 2.64 -24.79
CA ILE A 471 -11.04 2.74 -25.20
C ILE A 471 -10.66 4.21 -25.31
N MET A 472 -9.58 4.58 -24.62
CA MET A 472 -8.96 5.89 -24.64
C MET A 472 -7.50 5.79 -25.10
N PRO A 473 -7.18 6.06 -26.37
CA PRO A 473 -5.80 6.12 -26.82
C PRO A 473 -5.06 7.33 -26.22
N LEU A 474 -3.86 7.11 -25.74
CA LEU A 474 -2.95 8.16 -25.27
C LEU A 474 -1.89 8.45 -26.35
N ARG A 475 -1.58 9.70 -26.58
CA ARG A 475 -0.57 10.08 -27.58
C ARG A 475 0.83 10.10 -26.99
N GLY A 476 1.46 8.94 -26.92
CA GLY A 476 2.83 8.78 -26.42
C GLY A 476 2.97 9.05 -24.93
N LYS A 477 4.15 9.49 -24.52
CA LYS A 477 4.49 9.76 -23.11
C LYS A 477 3.69 10.95 -22.58
N ILE A 478 2.88 10.75 -21.57
CA ILE A 478 2.18 11.83 -20.86
C ILE A 478 3.17 12.69 -20.07
N LEU A 479 2.72 13.87 -19.63
CA LEU A 479 3.51 14.76 -18.80
C LEU A 479 3.93 14.06 -17.51
N ASN A 480 5.24 14.12 -17.18
CA ASN A 480 5.71 13.69 -15.87
C ASN A 480 5.26 14.70 -14.80
N VAL A 481 4.25 14.30 -14.04
CA VAL A 481 3.63 15.17 -13.02
C VAL A 481 4.49 15.35 -11.77
N GLU A 482 5.49 14.49 -11.55
CA GLU A 482 6.44 14.64 -10.44
C GLU A 482 7.30 15.89 -10.59
N LYS A 483 7.64 16.27 -11.84
CA LYS A 483 8.47 17.43 -12.19
C LYS A 483 7.68 18.67 -12.58
N ALA A 484 6.36 18.54 -12.77
CA ALA A 484 5.56 19.60 -13.34
C ALA A 484 4.84 20.44 -12.30
N MET A 485 4.88 21.75 -12.46
CA MET A 485 4.02 22.65 -11.67
C MET A 485 2.54 22.39 -11.95
N ALA A 486 1.69 22.48 -10.95
CA ALA A 486 0.26 22.17 -11.00
C ALA A 486 -0.48 22.84 -12.20
N HIS A 487 -0.17 24.09 -12.57
CA HIS A 487 -0.81 24.75 -13.70
C HIS A 487 -0.52 24.06 -15.03
N LYS A 488 0.71 23.56 -15.26
CA LYS A 488 1.09 22.81 -16.48
C LYS A 488 0.36 21.49 -16.59
N ILE A 489 0.08 20.85 -15.47
CA ILE A 489 -0.67 19.58 -15.42
C ILE A 489 -2.08 19.81 -15.95
N TYR A 490 -2.75 20.86 -15.47
CA TYR A 490 -4.10 21.20 -15.93
C TYR A 490 -4.17 21.83 -17.32
N GLU A 491 -3.04 22.30 -17.89
CA GLU A 491 -2.94 22.75 -19.28
C GLU A 491 -2.68 21.59 -20.24
N ASN A 492 -2.14 20.47 -19.76
CA ASN A 492 -1.84 19.31 -20.60
C ASN A 492 -3.11 18.64 -21.14
N GLU A 493 -3.19 18.49 -22.47
CA GLU A 493 -4.39 17.98 -23.14
C GLU A 493 -4.67 16.50 -22.84
N GLU A 494 -3.63 15.65 -22.73
CA GLU A 494 -3.81 14.23 -22.44
C GLU A 494 -4.37 14.04 -21.01
N ILE A 495 -3.85 14.80 -20.05
CA ILE A 495 -4.35 14.79 -18.68
C ILE A 495 -5.79 15.28 -18.60
N LYS A 496 -6.14 16.37 -19.28
CA LYS A 496 -7.54 16.85 -19.38
C LYS A 496 -8.46 15.79 -19.96
N ASN A 497 -8.00 15.11 -20.98
CA ASN A 497 -8.75 14.05 -21.64
C ASN A 497 -9.01 12.89 -20.68
N ILE A 498 -8.03 12.50 -19.83
CA ILE A 498 -8.20 11.46 -18.82
C ILE A 498 -9.26 11.90 -17.78
N PHE A 499 -9.16 13.11 -17.21
CA PHE A 499 -10.17 13.63 -16.28
C PHE A 499 -11.58 13.62 -16.90
N THR A 500 -11.70 14.09 -18.14
CA THR A 500 -12.99 14.17 -18.84
C THR A 500 -13.53 12.78 -19.17
N ALA A 501 -12.69 11.85 -19.61
CA ALA A 501 -13.09 10.48 -19.92
C ALA A 501 -13.59 9.75 -18.69
N LEU A 502 -12.86 9.89 -17.56
CA LEU A 502 -13.24 9.26 -16.28
C LEU A 502 -14.45 9.94 -15.64
N GLY A 503 -14.77 11.17 -16.01
CA GLY A 503 -15.88 11.93 -15.43
C GLY A 503 -15.59 12.51 -14.05
N VAL A 504 -14.33 12.51 -13.60
CA VAL A 504 -13.92 13.00 -12.28
C VAL A 504 -13.43 14.44 -12.34
N LYS A 505 -13.50 15.14 -11.22
CA LYS A 505 -13.05 16.53 -11.08
C LYS A 505 -12.19 16.66 -9.83
N MET A 506 -11.16 17.51 -9.92
CA MET A 506 -10.38 17.91 -8.76
C MET A 506 -11.07 19.03 -7.99
N GLY A 507 -11.06 18.91 -6.68
CA GLY A 507 -11.60 19.87 -5.72
C GLY A 507 -13.04 19.60 -5.34
N THR A 508 -13.26 19.45 -4.03
CA THR A 508 -14.56 19.52 -3.36
C THR A 508 -14.72 20.90 -2.73
N GLU A 509 -15.86 21.18 -2.09
CA GLU A 509 -16.06 22.41 -1.33
C GLU A 509 -15.13 22.50 -0.11
N GLU A 510 -14.74 21.34 0.43
CA GLU A 510 -13.94 21.23 1.66
C GLU A 510 -12.43 21.11 1.36
N ASP A 511 -12.05 20.46 0.28
CA ASP A 511 -10.65 20.20 -0.10
C ASP A 511 -10.43 20.42 -1.60
N SER A 512 -9.54 21.34 -1.94
CA SER A 512 -9.22 21.68 -3.33
C SER A 512 -8.43 20.59 -4.07
N LYS A 513 -7.83 19.63 -3.33
CA LYS A 513 -7.06 18.50 -3.87
C LYS A 513 -7.84 17.18 -3.87
N ALA A 514 -8.94 17.10 -3.13
CA ALA A 514 -9.77 15.91 -3.10
C ALA A 514 -10.36 15.60 -4.48
N LEU A 515 -10.45 14.32 -4.81
CA LEU A 515 -11.05 13.87 -6.05
C LEU A 515 -12.57 13.71 -5.86
N ASN A 516 -13.37 14.42 -6.65
CA ASN A 516 -14.81 14.19 -6.67
C ASN A 516 -15.13 12.98 -7.55
N LEU A 517 -15.58 11.90 -6.93
CA LEU A 517 -15.90 10.64 -7.58
C LEU A 517 -17.38 10.52 -7.99
N GLU A 518 -18.26 11.48 -7.67
CA GLU A 518 -19.70 11.42 -8.01
C GLU A 518 -19.97 11.22 -9.49
N GLY A 519 -19.07 11.75 -10.34
CA GLY A 519 -19.17 11.61 -11.80
C GLY A 519 -18.35 10.47 -12.38
N LEU A 520 -17.76 9.60 -11.56
CA LEU A 520 -16.91 8.50 -12.05
C LEU A 520 -17.72 7.57 -12.95
N ARG A 521 -17.17 7.26 -14.14
CA ARG A 521 -17.87 6.54 -15.19
C ARG A 521 -17.48 5.06 -15.30
N TYR A 522 -16.34 4.67 -14.71
CA TYR A 522 -15.78 3.32 -14.84
C TYR A 522 -15.15 2.89 -13.51
N HIS A 523 -15.57 1.74 -12.97
CA HIS A 523 -14.95 1.16 -11.78
C HIS A 523 -13.78 0.22 -12.10
N LYS A 524 -13.43 0.05 -13.38
CA LYS A 524 -12.17 -0.56 -13.79
C LYS A 524 -11.47 0.35 -14.79
N ILE A 525 -10.28 0.82 -14.41
CA ILE A 525 -9.41 1.65 -15.23
C ILE A 525 -8.18 0.81 -15.51
N ILE A 526 -7.98 0.43 -16.77
CA ILE A 526 -7.00 -0.56 -17.17
C ILE A 526 -5.91 0.11 -18.00
N ILE A 527 -4.68 0.11 -17.51
CA ILE A 527 -3.51 0.57 -18.24
C ILE A 527 -3.07 -0.56 -19.16
N MET A 528 -2.98 -0.28 -20.46
CA MET A 528 -2.58 -1.24 -21.48
C MET A 528 -1.53 -0.61 -22.41
N THR A 529 -0.27 -0.97 -22.16
CA THR A 529 0.93 -0.47 -22.86
C THR A 529 1.68 -1.61 -23.54
N ASP A 530 2.55 -1.27 -24.46
CA ASP A 530 3.44 -2.22 -25.14
C ASP A 530 4.38 -2.91 -24.14
N ALA A 531 4.82 -4.13 -24.47
CA ALA A 531 5.71 -4.94 -23.62
C ALA A 531 7.19 -4.59 -23.88
N ASP A 532 7.48 -3.31 -24.08
CA ASP A 532 8.83 -2.80 -24.28
C ASP A 532 9.21 -1.74 -23.22
N VAL A 533 10.42 -1.19 -23.32
CA VAL A 533 10.93 -0.18 -22.38
C VAL A 533 10.16 1.13 -22.42
N ASP A 534 9.65 1.52 -23.59
CA ASP A 534 8.84 2.74 -23.75
C ASP A 534 7.44 2.55 -23.16
N GLY A 535 6.80 1.40 -23.38
CA GLY A 535 5.52 1.04 -22.76
C GLY A 535 5.60 0.96 -21.24
N SER A 536 6.68 0.39 -20.70
CA SER A 536 6.94 0.37 -19.24
C SER A 536 7.10 1.78 -18.68
N HIS A 537 7.77 2.69 -19.41
CA HIS A 537 7.89 4.08 -19.01
C HIS A 537 6.54 4.82 -19.07
N ILE A 538 5.72 4.60 -20.10
CA ILE A 538 4.37 5.18 -20.22
C ILE A 538 3.48 4.69 -19.07
N ALA A 539 3.50 3.39 -18.76
CA ALA A 539 2.77 2.84 -17.60
C ALA A 539 3.21 3.51 -16.30
N THR A 540 4.52 3.71 -16.09
CA THR A 540 5.05 4.39 -14.91
C THR A 540 4.61 5.85 -14.83
N LEU A 541 4.59 6.60 -15.95
CA LEU A 541 4.08 7.97 -15.99
C LEU A 541 2.58 8.02 -15.63
N ILE A 542 1.79 7.09 -16.16
CA ILE A 542 0.36 6.98 -15.84
C ILE A 542 0.18 6.65 -14.35
N MET A 543 0.91 5.67 -13.82
CA MET A 543 0.86 5.32 -12.40
C MET A 543 1.27 6.50 -11.51
N THR A 544 2.32 7.25 -11.87
CA THR A 544 2.73 8.47 -11.16
C THR A 544 1.60 9.49 -11.12
N PHE A 545 0.90 9.68 -12.24
CA PHE A 545 -0.24 10.59 -12.31
C PHE A 545 -1.40 10.13 -11.42
N PHE A 546 -1.76 8.85 -11.46
CA PHE A 546 -2.81 8.30 -10.58
C PHE A 546 -2.42 8.38 -9.11
N PHE A 547 -1.18 8.06 -8.77
CA PHE A 547 -0.68 8.13 -7.39
C PHE A 547 -0.74 9.56 -6.83
N ARG A 548 -0.33 10.58 -7.62
CA ARG A 548 -0.26 11.98 -7.16
C ARG A 548 -1.59 12.72 -7.21
N TYR A 549 -2.47 12.40 -8.15
CA TYR A 549 -3.67 13.20 -8.45
C TYR A 549 -5.00 12.43 -8.36
N MET A 550 -4.96 11.11 -8.33
CA MET A 550 -6.13 10.25 -8.31
C MET A 550 -5.96 9.07 -7.36
N ASN A 551 -5.30 9.29 -6.22
CA ASN A 551 -5.00 8.25 -5.24
C ASN A 551 -6.25 7.50 -4.78
N ASP A 552 -7.38 8.20 -4.63
CA ASP A 552 -8.67 7.60 -4.26
C ASP A 552 -9.10 6.46 -5.20
N LEU A 553 -8.75 6.54 -6.51
CA LEU A 553 -9.06 5.47 -7.46
C LEU A 553 -8.21 4.21 -7.21
N ILE A 554 -6.97 4.37 -6.74
CA ILE A 554 -6.12 3.25 -6.34
C ILE A 554 -6.64 2.64 -5.04
N MET A 555 -6.93 3.47 -4.05
CA MET A 555 -7.44 3.02 -2.73
C MET A 555 -8.77 2.29 -2.82
N ASN A 556 -9.64 2.69 -3.76
CA ASN A 556 -10.91 2.00 -4.05
C ASN A 556 -10.73 0.76 -4.95
N GLY A 557 -9.49 0.43 -5.36
CA GLY A 557 -9.20 -0.76 -6.17
C GLY A 557 -9.67 -0.68 -7.62
N TYR A 558 -9.78 0.52 -8.19
CA TYR A 558 -10.28 0.72 -9.55
C TYR A 558 -9.18 0.73 -10.62
N LEU A 559 -7.90 0.76 -10.24
CA LEU A 559 -6.78 0.81 -11.19
C LEU A 559 -6.17 -0.58 -11.42
N TYR A 560 -5.98 -0.94 -12.70
CA TYR A 560 -5.44 -2.22 -13.14
C TYR A 560 -4.40 -2.04 -14.23
N ILE A 561 -3.50 -3.03 -14.36
CA ILE A 561 -2.57 -3.16 -15.48
C ILE A 561 -2.93 -4.43 -16.24
N ALA A 562 -3.13 -4.31 -17.55
CA ALA A 562 -3.33 -5.45 -18.43
C ALA A 562 -2.00 -6.19 -18.65
N THR A 563 -2.06 -7.51 -18.68
CA THR A 563 -0.90 -8.37 -18.91
C THR A 563 -1.11 -9.16 -20.21
N PRO A 564 -0.73 -8.58 -21.36
CA PRO A 564 -0.79 -9.31 -22.64
C PRO A 564 0.25 -10.42 -22.66
N PRO A 565 0.06 -11.49 -23.49
CA PRO A 565 1.07 -12.54 -23.66
C PRO A 565 2.30 -12.00 -24.40
N LEU A 566 3.47 -12.54 -24.05
CA LEU A 566 4.73 -12.21 -24.69
C LEU A 566 5.01 -13.06 -25.93
N TYR A 567 4.48 -14.29 -25.97
CA TYR A 567 4.75 -15.24 -27.04
C TYR A 567 3.49 -15.94 -27.53
N LEU A 568 3.50 -16.28 -28.82
CA LEU A 568 2.60 -17.22 -29.44
C LEU A 568 3.43 -18.38 -30.02
N VAL A 569 3.22 -19.58 -29.52
CA VAL A 569 3.90 -20.79 -29.97
C VAL A 569 2.95 -21.66 -30.77
N ARG A 570 3.33 -22.05 -31.99
CA ARG A 570 2.54 -22.87 -32.91
C ARG A 570 3.31 -24.07 -33.41
N LYS A 571 2.68 -25.26 -33.39
CA LYS A 571 3.13 -26.45 -34.07
C LYS A 571 1.96 -27.18 -34.71
N GLY A 572 1.81 -27.05 -36.01
CA GLY A 572 0.67 -27.62 -36.76
C GLY A 572 -0.65 -27.02 -36.31
N LYS A 573 -1.50 -27.82 -35.65
CA LYS A 573 -2.79 -27.37 -35.09
C LYS A 573 -2.73 -26.93 -33.62
N ASN A 574 -1.60 -27.18 -32.96
CA ASN A 574 -1.41 -26.81 -31.57
C ASN A 574 -0.90 -25.38 -31.51
N GLU A 575 -1.63 -24.55 -30.77
CA GLU A 575 -1.34 -23.14 -30.59
C GLU A 575 -1.52 -22.79 -29.11
N ARG A 576 -0.58 -22.02 -28.54
CA ARG A 576 -0.65 -21.55 -27.16
C ARG A 576 0.00 -20.19 -27.01
N TYR A 577 -0.69 -19.29 -26.30
CA TYR A 577 -0.11 -18.05 -25.82
C TYR A 577 0.65 -18.31 -24.52
N CYS A 578 1.81 -17.64 -24.35
CA CYS A 578 2.66 -17.76 -23.17
C CYS A 578 3.00 -16.37 -22.64
N TRP A 579 2.95 -16.21 -21.33
CA TRP A 579 3.19 -14.94 -20.64
C TRP A 579 4.61 -14.83 -20.09
N SER A 580 5.34 -15.94 -20.01
CA SER A 580 6.75 -15.95 -19.59
C SER A 580 7.59 -16.82 -20.50
N GLU A 581 8.93 -16.68 -20.35
CA GLU A 581 9.91 -17.50 -21.05
C GLU A 581 9.79 -18.98 -20.64
N GLU A 582 9.56 -19.22 -19.34
CA GLU A 582 9.39 -20.56 -18.76
C GLU A 582 8.17 -21.27 -19.36
N GLU A 583 7.04 -20.57 -19.50
CA GLU A 583 5.84 -21.12 -20.16
C GLU A 583 6.10 -21.44 -21.62
N ARG A 584 6.83 -20.57 -22.33
CA ARG A 584 7.24 -20.80 -23.71
C ARG A 584 8.09 -22.06 -23.82
N GLU A 585 9.16 -22.17 -23.00
CA GLU A 585 10.05 -23.33 -23.01
C GLU A 585 9.33 -24.63 -22.64
N ALA A 586 8.47 -24.58 -21.63
CA ALA A 586 7.67 -25.73 -21.22
C ALA A 586 6.79 -26.23 -22.37
N PHE A 587 6.10 -25.31 -23.07
CA PHE A 587 5.24 -25.68 -24.18
C PHE A 587 6.03 -26.14 -25.42
N VAL A 588 7.17 -25.50 -25.70
CA VAL A 588 8.08 -25.96 -26.77
C VAL A 588 8.58 -27.40 -26.50
N LYS A 589 8.94 -27.74 -25.27
CA LYS A 589 9.30 -29.10 -24.86
C LYS A 589 8.12 -30.07 -24.99
N GLU A 590 6.93 -29.67 -24.57
CA GLU A 590 5.71 -30.49 -24.65
C GLU A 590 5.36 -30.87 -26.10
N VAL A 591 5.29 -29.89 -27.01
CA VAL A 591 4.91 -30.13 -28.40
C VAL A 591 6.06 -30.61 -29.28
N GLY A 592 7.31 -30.38 -28.83
CA GLY A 592 8.54 -30.63 -29.60
C GLY A 592 9.04 -32.06 -29.55
N ASP A 593 8.62 -32.91 -28.59
CA ASP A 593 9.26 -34.18 -28.26
C ASP A 593 10.80 -34.04 -28.13
N GLY A 594 11.25 -32.91 -27.56
CA GLY A 594 12.68 -32.58 -27.41
C GLY A 594 13.37 -32.02 -28.66
N LYS A 595 12.62 -31.71 -29.75
CA LYS A 595 13.16 -31.09 -30.97
C LYS A 595 12.39 -29.81 -31.30
N GLU A 596 13.10 -28.73 -31.60
CA GLU A 596 12.51 -27.44 -32.00
C GLU A 596 12.06 -27.39 -33.47
N THR A 597 12.28 -28.42 -34.24
CA THR A 597 11.96 -28.45 -35.67
C THR A 597 10.47 -28.41 -35.94
N GLY A 598 10.04 -27.39 -36.69
CA GLY A 598 8.65 -27.19 -37.08
C GLY A 598 7.80 -26.47 -36.05
N ILE A 599 8.41 -25.88 -35.03
CA ILE A 599 7.77 -24.99 -34.09
C ILE A 599 7.98 -23.54 -34.54
N HIS A 600 6.91 -22.79 -34.63
CA HIS A 600 6.95 -21.34 -34.91
C HIS A 600 6.66 -20.59 -33.60
N VAL A 601 7.63 -19.79 -33.19
CA VAL A 601 7.53 -18.90 -32.03
C VAL A 601 7.45 -17.48 -32.54
N GLN A 602 6.34 -16.80 -32.25
CA GLN A 602 6.17 -15.37 -32.50
C GLN A 602 6.26 -14.66 -31.16
N ARG A 603 7.17 -13.68 -31.07
CA ARG A 603 7.28 -12.78 -29.92
C ARG A 603 6.53 -11.51 -30.23
N TYR A 604 5.68 -11.06 -29.28
CA TYR A 604 4.99 -9.77 -29.34
C TYR A 604 5.81 -8.73 -28.58
N LYS A 605 6.23 -7.66 -29.26
CA LYS A 605 6.90 -6.51 -28.65
C LYS A 605 5.93 -5.37 -28.40
N GLY A 606 4.85 -5.29 -29.17
CA GLY A 606 3.82 -4.27 -29.02
C GLY A 606 2.42 -4.79 -29.30
N LEU A 607 1.43 -4.16 -28.69
CA LEU A 607 0.01 -4.45 -28.86
C LEU A 607 -0.47 -4.28 -30.31
N GLY A 608 0.21 -3.41 -31.08
CA GLY A 608 -0.06 -3.18 -32.50
C GLY A 608 0.30 -4.36 -33.40
N GLU A 609 1.04 -5.36 -32.90
CA GLU A 609 1.38 -6.60 -33.64
C GLU A 609 0.26 -7.64 -33.55
N MET A 610 -0.68 -7.47 -32.62
CA MET A 610 -1.85 -8.32 -32.47
C MET A 610 -2.98 -7.81 -33.36
N ASN A 611 -3.73 -8.71 -33.97
CA ASN A 611 -5.01 -8.36 -34.56
C ASN A 611 -6.11 -8.22 -33.46
N ALA A 612 -7.28 -7.72 -33.85
CA ALA A 612 -8.36 -7.43 -32.91
C ALA A 612 -8.88 -8.68 -32.15
N GLU A 613 -8.92 -9.83 -32.81
CA GLU A 613 -9.36 -11.12 -32.24
C GLU A 613 -8.32 -11.64 -31.24
N GLN A 614 -7.04 -11.60 -31.58
CA GLN A 614 -5.97 -11.98 -30.66
C GLN A 614 -5.94 -11.12 -29.40
N LEU A 615 -6.10 -9.79 -29.57
CA LEU A 615 -6.12 -8.86 -28.44
C LEU A 615 -7.35 -9.09 -27.54
N TRP A 616 -8.49 -9.41 -28.14
CA TRP A 616 -9.69 -9.79 -27.41
C TRP A 616 -9.46 -11.07 -26.60
N ASP A 617 -9.07 -12.16 -27.26
CA ASP A 617 -8.97 -13.49 -26.65
C ASP A 617 -7.93 -13.56 -25.52
N THR A 618 -6.88 -12.76 -25.58
CA THR A 618 -5.76 -12.83 -24.62
C THR A 618 -5.78 -11.76 -23.54
N THR A 619 -6.31 -10.56 -23.87
CA THR A 619 -6.06 -9.36 -23.04
C THR A 619 -7.34 -8.62 -22.64
N MET A 620 -8.40 -8.70 -23.45
CA MET A 620 -9.61 -7.91 -23.21
C MET A 620 -10.82 -8.74 -22.77
N ASN A 621 -10.90 -10.01 -23.13
CA ASN A 621 -12.02 -10.88 -22.74
C ASN A 621 -12.01 -11.16 -21.23
N PRO A 622 -13.06 -10.77 -20.48
CA PRO A 622 -13.12 -10.98 -19.02
C PRO A 622 -12.94 -12.42 -18.55
N GLU A 623 -13.25 -13.42 -19.40
CA GLU A 623 -13.16 -14.84 -19.05
C GLU A 623 -11.71 -15.36 -19.07
N TYR A 624 -10.82 -14.77 -19.88
CA TYR A 624 -9.48 -15.32 -20.14
C TYR A 624 -8.34 -14.37 -19.84
N ARG A 625 -8.61 -13.05 -19.75
CA ARG A 625 -7.58 -12.03 -19.51
C ARG A 625 -7.00 -12.09 -18.11
N THR A 626 -5.75 -11.71 -18.01
CA THR A 626 -5.08 -11.47 -16.72
C THR A 626 -4.96 -9.97 -16.47
N LEU A 627 -5.52 -9.50 -15.36
CA LEU A 627 -5.38 -8.11 -14.88
C LEU A 627 -4.68 -8.12 -13.53
N ARG A 628 -3.68 -7.26 -13.39
CA ARG A 628 -3.00 -7.00 -12.13
C ARG A 628 -3.58 -5.74 -11.51
N GLN A 629 -4.23 -5.85 -10.36
CA GLN A 629 -4.73 -4.70 -9.61
C GLN A 629 -3.57 -3.93 -9.01
N VAL A 630 -3.62 -2.60 -9.09
CA VAL A 630 -2.63 -1.72 -8.45
C VAL A 630 -3.09 -1.43 -7.03
N SER A 631 -2.24 -1.74 -6.06
CA SER A 631 -2.44 -1.45 -4.64
C SER A 631 -1.27 -0.64 -4.09
N ILE A 632 -1.48 0.02 -2.95
CA ILE A 632 -0.45 0.71 -2.19
C ILE A 632 -0.34 0.02 -0.84
N ASP A 633 0.79 -0.66 -0.61
CA ASP A 633 1.05 -1.35 0.65
C ASP A 633 1.66 -0.40 1.69
N SER A 634 2.61 0.43 1.27
CA SER A 634 3.18 1.53 2.05
C SER A 634 3.16 2.81 1.22
N ALA A 635 2.37 3.80 1.68
CA ALA A 635 2.29 5.10 1.00
C ALA A 635 3.64 5.84 1.06
N ALA A 636 4.39 5.70 2.17
CA ALA A 636 5.70 6.30 2.35
C ALA A 636 6.72 5.75 1.35
N GLU A 637 6.78 4.42 1.21
CA GLU A 637 7.71 3.79 0.28
C GLU A 637 7.31 4.06 -1.19
N ALA A 638 6.02 4.03 -1.51
CA ALA A 638 5.53 4.39 -2.84
C ALA A 638 5.92 5.83 -3.20
N ASP A 639 5.74 6.78 -2.28
CA ASP A 639 6.16 8.17 -2.47
C ASP A 639 7.66 8.28 -2.73
N ARG A 640 8.48 7.61 -1.92
CA ARG A 640 9.93 7.58 -2.06
C ARG A 640 10.36 7.04 -3.43
N ILE A 641 9.77 5.92 -3.86
CA ILE A 641 10.08 5.28 -5.14
C ILE A 641 9.67 6.19 -6.31
N PHE A 642 8.46 6.76 -6.30
CA PHE A 642 8.04 7.69 -7.35
C PHE A 642 8.91 8.94 -7.40
N SER A 643 9.26 9.54 -6.26
CA SER A 643 10.16 10.70 -6.20
C SER A 643 11.56 10.37 -6.71
N MET A 644 12.10 9.19 -6.36
CA MET A 644 13.41 8.74 -6.80
C MET A 644 13.45 8.44 -8.31
N LEU A 645 12.48 7.67 -8.82
CA LEU A 645 12.46 7.26 -10.23
C LEU A 645 12.04 8.38 -11.17
N MET A 646 11.08 9.22 -10.76
CA MET A 646 10.41 10.20 -11.62
C MET A 646 10.76 11.65 -11.26
N GLY A 647 11.45 11.91 -10.13
CA GLY A 647 11.88 13.23 -9.68
C GLY A 647 13.06 13.80 -10.46
N ASP A 648 13.51 15.00 -10.09
CA ASP A 648 14.58 15.74 -10.78
C ASP A 648 15.99 15.20 -10.46
N GLU A 649 16.20 14.68 -9.25
CA GLU A 649 17.48 14.19 -8.78
C GLU A 649 17.95 12.94 -9.55
N VAL A 650 19.15 13.02 -10.14
CA VAL A 650 19.73 11.93 -10.94
C VAL A 650 20.53 10.94 -10.10
N PRO A 651 21.35 11.37 -9.10
CA PRO A 651 22.23 10.47 -8.36
C PRO A 651 21.48 9.33 -7.65
N PRO A 652 20.40 9.57 -6.90
CA PRO A 652 19.65 8.49 -6.23
C PRO A 652 19.05 7.47 -7.20
N ARG A 653 18.59 7.95 -8.37
CA ARG A 653 18.07 7.06 -9.42
C ARG A 653 19.15 6.19 -10.03
N ARG A 654 20.35 6.74 -10.26
CA ARG A 654 21.50 5.98 -10.76
C ARG A 654 21.90 4.90 -9.78
N GLU A 655 22.04 5.23 -8.52
CA GLU A 655 22.40 4.30 -7.45
C GLU A 655 21.37 3.15 -7.35
N PHE A 656 20.08 3.48 -7.40
CA PHE A 656 19.01 2.48 -7.43
C PHE A 656 19.14 1.54 -8.63
N ILE A 657 19.37 2.08 -9.84
CA ILE A 657 19.54 1.27 -11.05
C ILE A 657 20.77 0.36 -10.92
N GLU A 658 21.91 0.88 -10.45
CA GLU A 658 23.14 0.11 -10.27
C GLU A 658 22.94 -1.04 -9.27
N LYS A 659 22.29 -0.75 -8.13
CA LYS A 659 22.00 -1.75 -7.09
C LYS A 659 21.04 -2.86 -7.57
N HIS A 660 20.04 -2.51 -8.37
CA HIS A 660 18.98 -3.43 -8.80
C HIS A 660 19.14 -3.96 -10.24
N ALA A 661 20.20 -3.57 -10.95
CA ALA A 661 20.41 -3.96 -12.36
C ALA A 661 20.45 -5.49 -12.55
N LYS A 662 20.97 -6.24 -11.58
CA LYS A 662 21.02 -7.71 -11.60
C LYS A 662 19.66 -8.41 -11.61
N TYR A 663 18.60 -7.71 -11.14
CA TYR A 663 17.23 -8.23 -11.13
C TYR A 663 16.41 -7.75 -12.33
N ALA A 664 16.98 -6.89 -13.17
CA ALA A 664 16.28 -6.36 -14.33
C ALA A 664 16.24 -7.42 -15.44
N ASN A 665 15.04 -7.80 -15.83
CA ASN A 665 14.81 -8.62 -17.02
C ASN A 665 14.87 -7.69 -18.25
N ILE A 666 16.08 -7.45 -18.75
CA ILE A 666 16.33 -6.54 -19.87
C ILE A 666 16.38 -7.37 -21.15
N ASP A 667 15.53 -7.03 -22.10
CA ASP A 667 15.62 -7.50 -23.46
C ASP A 667 16.68 -6.66 -24.19
N ALA A 668 17.93 -7.17 -24.26
CA ALA A 668 19.06 -6.51 -24.92
C ALA A 668 19.19 -6.99 -26.38
#